data_911ec7d4de51b760fadac58ba5d431d3
#
_entry.id   911ec7d4de51b760fadac58ba5d431d3
#
_cell.length_a   1.000
_cell.length_b   1.000
_cell.length_c   1.000
_cell.angle_alpha   90.00
_cell.angle_beta   90.00
_cell.angle_gamma   90.00
#
_symmetry.space_group_name_H-M   'P 1'
#
loop_
_entity.id
_entity.type
_entity.pdbx_description
1 polymer ?
#
loop_
_entity_poly.entity_id
_entity_poly.type
_entity_poly.pdbx_seq_one_letter_code
_entity_poly.pdbx_strand_id
1 'polypeptide(L)'
;MISGERRANNANRAITNGLIALHIPVPLTTVQWADEYYYLPKESSYTPGKWETLPFQVAIMNAMGYELIRVVNLIKSARVGYTKMLLGVEGYFIEHKSRNSLLFQPTDSSAEDFMKSHVEPTIRDVPVLLELAPWFGRKHRDNTLTLKRFSSGVGFWCLGGAAAKNYREKSVDVVCYDELSSFEPDVEKEGSPTLLGDKRIEGSVWPKSIRGSTPKVKGSCQIEKAANESAHFMRFHVPCPHCGEEQYLKFGDGSTPFGLKWEKSKPETVYYLCEHNGCVIRQSELDQKAGRWICDNTGMWTRDGLAYFSVSGEEVPPPRSITFHIWTAYSPFTTWIQIIYDWLDALKDPNGVKTFINTTLGEPYEEAVAEKLSHELLLEKVIHYAAPVPERVVYLTAGIDSQRNRYEMYVWGWAPGEEAFLIDKQIIMGRHDDEDTLQRVDAVINKKYRHADETDISISRICWDIGGIDAEIVYKRSKKHGIFRVLPVKGASVYGKPVITMPKKRNQSGVFLCEIGTDTAKEMLYARMGAVTAPADEATPYAIRFPDNPDVFTEVEAKQLVAEELVEKLVNGKFRLLWDAKGRRNEALDCLVYASAALRVSVQRWQLDLEALATSRKSEEQDTPTLEQLAAMLAGGVNGNNH
;
A
#
# COMPACT_ATOMS: atom_id res chain seq x y z
N MET A 1 -71.85 -6.48 -12.23
CA MET A 1 -71.91 -5.37 -11.21
C MET A 1 -70.78 -5.55 -10.22
N ILE A 2 -69.88 -4.61 -10.12
CA ILE A 2 -68.81 -4.59 -9.10
C ILE A 2 -69.52 -4.29 -7.76
N SER A 3 -69.34 -5.15 -6.76
CA SER A 3 -70.01 -4.99 -5.45
C SER A 3 -69.68 -3.63 -4.83
N GLY A 4 -70.64 -3.04 -4.08
CA GLY A 4 -70.48 -1.74 -3.41
C GLY A 4 -69.22 -1.69 -2.55
N GLU A 5 -68.87 -2.76 -1.90
CA GLU A 5 -67.62 -2.93 -1.13
C GLU A 5 -66.34 -2.76 -1.94
N ARG A 6 -66.28 -3.31 -3.17
CA ARG A 6 -65.14 -3.11 -4.06
C ARG A 6 -64.98 -1.66 -4.50
N ARG A 7 -66.09 -0.93 -4.69
CA ARG A 7 -66.04 0.50 -5.03
C ARG A 7 -65.58 1.34 -3.85
N ALA A 8 -66.05 1.05 -2.64
CA ALA A 8 -65.64 1.72 -1.41
C ALA A 8 -64.13 1.47 -1.14
N ASN A 9 -63.65 0.25 -1.30
CA ASN A 9 -62.23 -0.09 -1.12
C ASN A 9 -61.32 0.60 -2.16
N ASN A 10 -61.77 0.69 -3.42
CA ASN A 10 -61.03 1.40 -4.46
C ASN A 10 -61.02 2.93 -4.21
N ALA A 11 -62.11 3.52 -3.74
CA ALA A 11 -62.19 4.93 -3.38
C ALA A 11 -61.29 5.26 -2.17
N ASN A 12 -61.37 4.44 -1.13
CA ASN A 12 -60.47 4.58 0.03
C ASN A 12 -59.01 4.47 -0.35
N ARG A 13 -58.68 3.52 -1.21
CA ARG A 13 -57.29 3.36 -1.71
C ARG A 13 -56.84 4.57 -2.54
N ALA A 14 -57.73 5.13 -3.38
CA ALA A 14 -57.41 6.33 -4.16
C ALA A 14 -57.25 7.57 -3.25
N ILE A 15 -58.10 7.71 -2.23
CA ILE A 15 -57.98 8.77 -1.22
C ILE A 15 -56.69 8.63 -0.42
N THR A 16 -56.37 7.42 0.05
CA THR A 16 -55.15 7.14 0.80
C THR A 16 -53.92 7.44 -0.05
N ASN A 17 -53.88 7.01 -1.30
CA ASN A 17 -52.78 7.30 -2.25
C ASN A 17 -52.65 8.80 -2.54
N GLY A 18 -53.79 9.51 -2.66
CA GLY A 18 -53.79 10.98 -2.82
C GLY A 18 -53.28 11.71 -1.57
N LEU A 19 -53.64 11.25 -0.37
CA LEU A 19 -53.11 11.81 0.89
C LEU A 19 -51.64 11.54 1.08
N ILE A 20 -51.19 10.34 0.71
CA ILE A 20 -49.74 9.97 0.71
C ILE A 20 -48.96 10.86 -0.27
N ALA A 21 -49.52 11.15 -1.45
CA ALA A 21 -48.88 12.03 -2.44
C ALA A 21 -48.81 13.51 -1.99
N LEU A 22 -49.68 13.91 -1.07
CA LEU A 22 -49.66 15.24 -0.44
C LEU A 22 -48.79 15.29 0.83
N HIS A 23 -48.37 14.16 1.34
CA HIS A 23 -47.50 14.11 2.52
C HIS A 23 -46.09 14.57 2.12
N ILE A 24 -45.70 15.73 2.64
CA ILE A 24 -44.31 16.21 2.53
C ILE A 24 -43.58 15.59 3.73
N PRO A 25 -42.61 14.66 3.49
CA PRO A 25 -41.84 14.11 4.60
C PRO A 25 -41.09 15.20 5.33
N VAL A 26 -40.95 15.06 6.64
CA VAL A 26 -40.10 15.96 7.44
C VAL A 26 -38.68 15.93 6.85
N PRO A 27 -38.11 17.09 6.52
CA PRO A 27 -36.76 17.12 5.99
C PRO A 27 -35.77 16.60 7.03
N LEU A 28 -35.17 15.44 6.73
CA LEU A 28 -34.13 14.84 7.56
C LEU A 28 -32.75 15.26 7.06
N THR A 29 -31.80 15.35 7.99
CA THR A 29 -30.38 15.38 7.62
C THR A 29 -29.92 13.98 7.21
N THR A 30 -28.77 13.88 6.57
CA THR A 30 -28.21 12.59 6.16
C THR A 30 -27.98 11.66 7.36
N VAL A 31 -27.49 12.22 8.47
CA VAL A 31 -27.27 11.45 9.70
C VAL A 31 -28.58 10.99 10.32
N GLN A 32 -29.59 11.87 10.41
CA GLN A 32 -30.91 11.50 10.93
C GLN A 32 -31.55 10.39 10.10
N TRP A 33 -31.46 10.48 8.77
CA TRP A 33 -31.95 9.43 7.87
C TRP A 33 -31.19 8.10 8.09
N ALA A 34 -29.88 8.16 8.16
CA ALA A 34 -29.06 6.96 8.33
C ALA A 34 -29.32 6.29 9.69
N ASP A 35 -29.35 7.05 10.78
CA ASP A 35 -29.61 6.51 12.12
C ASP A 35 -31.06 5.97 12.26
N GLU A 36 -32.00 6.44 11.43
CA GLU A 36 -33.39 5.95 11.47
C GLU A 36 -33.60 4.71 10.59
N TYR A 37 -33.07 4.70 9.35
CA TYR A 37 -33.46 3.72 8.31
C TYR A 37 -32.33 2.79 7.87
N TYR A 38 -31.04 3.13 8.10
CA TYR A 38 -29.94 2.38 7.52
C TYR A 38 -29.57 1.17 8.38
N TYR A 39 -29.45 0.01 7.73
CA TYR A 39 -28.98 -1.25 8.31
C TYR A 39 -27.74 -1.76 7.60
N LEU A 40 -26.78 -2.22 8.39
CA LEU A 40 -25.54 -2.82 7.90
C LEU A 40 -25.75 -4.29 7.59
N PRO A 41 -25.56 -4.72 6.32
CA PRO A 41 -25.69 -6.11 5.92
C PRO A 41 -24.64 -7.00 6.60
N LYS A 42 -25.03 -8.25 6.89
CA LYS A 42 -24.15 -9.23 7.53
C LYS A 42 -22.96 -9.60 6.64
N GLU A 43 -23.15 -9.67 5.33
CA GLU A 43 -22.16 -10.10 4.36
C GLU A 43 -21.00 -9.10 4.21
N SER A 44 -21.23 -7.83 4.48
CA SER A 44 -20.27 -6.77 4.21
C SER A 44 -19.94 -5.91 5.43
N SER A 45 -20.26 -6.38 6.64
CA SER A 45 -20.08 -5.62 7.89
C SER A 45 -19.54 -6.48 9.02
N TYR A 46 -18.58 -5.94 9.77
CA TYR A 46 -18.07 -6.59 10.98
C TYR A 46 -19.13 -6.62 12.10
N THR A 47 -19.95 -5.56 12.16
CA THR A 47 -21.05 -5.45 13.13
C THR A 47 -22.34 -5.22 12.34
N PRO A 48 -23.04 -6.30 11.93
CA PRO A 48 -24.32 -6.17 11.23
C PRO A 48 -25.39 -5.66 12.18
N GLY A 49 -26.35 -4.91 11.65
CA GLY A 49 -27.47 -4.36 12.44
C GLY A 49 -27.80 -2.93 12.07
N LYS A 50 -28.53 -2.26 12.95
CA LYS A 50 -28.88 -0.86 12.78
C LYS A 50 -27.63 0.00 12.77
N TRP A 51 -27.57 0.96 11.84
CA TRP A 51 -26.50 1.94 11.78
C TRP A 51 -26.57 2.88 13.00
N GLU A 52 -25.41 3.21 13.53
CA GLU A 52 -25.21 4.25 14.54
C GLU A 52 -24.06 5.13 14.09
N THR A 53 -24.33 6.41 13.83
CA THR A 53 -23.34 7.35 13.34
C THR A 53 -22.30 7.68 14.42
N LEU A 54 -21.04 7.41 14.16
CA LEU A 54 -19.95 7.74 15.08
C LEU A 54 -19.71 9.26 15.12
N PRO A 55 -19.22 9.82 16.25
CA PRO A 55 -19.07 11.26 16.43
C PRO A 55 -18.29 11.96 15.31
N PHE A 56 -17.18 11.38 14.85
CA PHE A 56 -16.40 11.95 13.75
C PHE A 56 -17.09 11.82 12.38
N GLN A 57 -18.05 10.91 12.22
CA GLN A 57 -18.77 10.69 10.95
C GLN A 57 -19.90 11.69 10.75
N VAL A 58 -20.43 12.29 11.82
CA VAL A 58 -21.60 13.18 11.78
C VAL A 58 -21.40 14.32 10.77
N ALA A 59 -20.34 15.10 10.93
CA ALA A 59 -20.08 16.23 10.05
C ALA A 59 -19.78 15.80 8.61
N ILE A 60 -19.07 14.68 8.42
CA ILE A 60 -18.74 14.13 7.12
C ILE A 60 -20.01 13.76 6.36
N MET A 61 -20.89 12.95 6.96
CA MET A 61 -22.11 12.47 6.32
C MET A 61 -23.09 13.62 6.04
N ASN A 62 -23.26 14.53 6.97
CA ASN A 62 -24.11 15.70 6.74
C ASN A 62 -23.56 16.60 5.64
N ALA A 63 -22.25 16.87 5.59
CA ALA A 63 -21.64 17.64 4.51
C ALA A 63 -21.84 16.97 3.13
N MET A 64 -21.78 15.62 3.08
CA MET A 64 -22.07 14.86 1.86
C MET A 64 -23.53 15.05 1.39
N GLY A 65 -24.49 15.17 2.28
CA GLY A 65 -25.90 15.42 1.94
C GLY A 65 -26.30 16.88 1.83
N TYR A 66 -25.49 17.82 2.35
CA TYR A 66 -25.84 19.24 2.43
C TYR A 66 -25.70 19.94 1.09
N GLU A 67 -26.78 20.54 0.61
CA GLU A 67 -26.90 21.06 -0.76
C GLU A 67 -25.95 22.21 -1.08
N LEU A 68 -25.61 23.04 -0.10
CA LEU A 68 -24.73 24.19 -0.28
C LEU A 68 -23.24 23.80 -0.45
N ILE A 69 -22.87 22.59 -0.06
CA ILE A 69 -21.51 22.06 -0.25
C ILE A 69 -21.49 21.22 -1.51
N ARG A 70 -20.80 21.66 -2.55
CA ARG A 70 -20.73 20.97 -3.83
C ARG A 70 -19.73 19.80 -3.83
N VAL A 71 -18.56 19.99 -3.20
CA VAL A 71 -17.47 19.00 -3.22
C VAL A 71 -17.10 18.61 -1.80
N VAL A 72 -17.12 17.32 -1.53
CA VAL A 72 -16.65 16.74 -0.26
C VAL A 72 -15.57 15.73 -0.55
N ASN A 73 -14.36 16.00 -0.08
CA ASN A 73 -13.25 15.07 -0.14
C ASN A 73 -13.04 14.42 1.24
N LEU A 74 -12.74 13.14 1.27
CA LEU A 74 -12.35 12.43 2.48
C LEU A 74 -11.03 11.70 2.26
N ILE A 75 -9.97 12.21 2.86
CA ILE A 75 -8.73 11.48 3.03
C ILE A 75 -8.87 10.63 4.29
N LYS A 76 -8.74 9.34 4.13
CA LYS A 76 -9.07 8.40 5.22
C LYS A 76 -8.04 7.29 5.35
N SER A 77 -7.90 6.79 6.56
CA SER A 77 -7.27 5.49 6.80
C SER A 77 -8.25 4.34 6.53
N ALA A 78 -7.79 3.12 6.65
CA ALA A 78 -8.65 1.95 6.72
C ALA A 78 -9.51 1.97 8.02
N ARG A 79 -10.61 1.22 8.03
CA ARG A 79 -11.47 0.95 9.21
C ARG A 79 -12.17 2.17 9.83
N VAL A 80 -12.32 3.27 9.11
CA VAL A 80 -13.12 4.44 9.56
C VAL A 80 -14.56 4.44 9.03
N GLY A 81 -14.93 3.42 8.24
CA GLY A 81 -16.29 3.20 7.81
C GLY A 81 -16.73 3.96 6.56
N TYR A 82 -15.80 4.49 5.74
CA TYR A 82 -16.15 5.33 4.59
C TYR A 82 -17.15 4.69 3.63
N THR A 83 -16.90 3.46 3.17
CA THR A 83 -17.79 2.77 2.23
C THR A 83 -19.21 2.63 2.79
N LYS A 84 -19.34 2.43 4.11
CA LYS A 84 -20.65 2.35 4.77
C LYS A 84 -21.32 3.71 4.90
N MET A 85 -20.57 4.76 5.23
CA MET A 85 -21.08 6.14 5.18
C MET A 85 -21.58 6.46 3.77
N LEU A 86 -20.80 6.14 2.73
CA LEU A 86 -21.18 6.39 1.33
C LEU A 86 -22.47 5.70 0.94
N LEU A 87 -22.66 4.42 1.32
CA LEU A 87 -23.91 3.68 1.06
C LEU A 87 -25.11 4.27 1.82
N GLY A 88 -24.92 4.72 3.06
CA GLY A 88 -25.96 5.43 3.81
C GLY A 88 -26.34 6.75 3.14
N VAL A 89 -25.37 7.51 2.66
CA VAL A 89 -25.59 8.75 1.92
C VAL A 89 -26.28 8.49 0.57
N GLU A 90 -25.91 7.42 -0.13
CA GLU A 90 -26.61 7.02 -1.37
C GLU A 90 -28.07 6.61 -1.10
N GLY A 91 -28.31 5.86 -0.03
CA GLY A 91 -29.68 5.54 0.42
C GLY A 91 -30.52 6.77 0.68
N TYR A 92 -29.95 7.77 1.35
CA TYR A 92 -30.56 9.07 1.57
C TYR A 92 -30.89 9.82 0.26
N PHE A 93 -29.97 9.81 -0.71
CA PHE A 93 -30.22 10.41 -2.01
C PHE A 93 -31.31 9.68 -2.79
N ILE A 94 -31.34 8.35 -2.76
CA ILE A 94 -32.33 7.54 -3.46
C ILE A 94 -33.73 7.76 -2.90
N GLU A 95 -33.90 7.61 -1.59
CA GLU A 95 -35.20 7.61 -0.94
C GLU A 95 -35.66 9.02 -0.58
N HIS A 96 -34.84 9.78 0.17
CA HIS A 96 -35.29 11.05 0.75
C HIS A 96 -35.18 12.22 -0.20
N LYS A 97 -34.11 12.27 -1.02
CA LYS A 97 -33.86 13.38 -1.96
C LYS A 97 -34.29 13.09 -3.39
N SER A 98 -34.61 11.86 -3.73
CA SER A 98 -34.98 11.40 -5.07
C SER A 98 -33.99 11.88 -6.16
N ARG A 99 -32.69 11.68 -5.94
CA ARG A 99 -31.61 12.12 -6.84
C ARG A 99 -30.93 10.99 -7.54
N ASN A 100 -30.66 11.19 -8.82
CA ASN A 100 -29.84 10.27 -9.64
C ASN A 100 -28.38 10.35 -9.18
N SER A 101 -27.74 9.19 -9.04
CA SER A 101 -26.34 9.13 -8.62
C SER A 101 -25.51 8.15 -9.45
N LEU A 102 -24.22 8.47 -9.57
CA LEU A 102 -23.21 7.70 -10.29
C LEU A 102 -22.01 7.48 -9.39
N LEU A 103 -21.79 6.25 -8.98
CA LEU A 103 -20.63 5.84 -8.21
C LEU A 103 -19.57 5.26 -9.15
N PHE A 104 -18.35 5.74 -9.05
CA PHE A 104 -17.21 5.19 -9.73
C PHE A 104 -16.35 4.35 -8.78
N GLN A 105 -16.02 3.14 -9.22
CA GLN A 105 -14.97 2.28 -8.68
C GLN A 105 -13.75 2.30 -9.62
N PRO A 106 -12.53 1.90 -9.19
CA PRO A 106 -11.35 1.98 -10.05
C PRO A 106 -11.50 1.22 -11.39
N THR A 107 -12.15 0.07 -11.40
CA THR A 107 -12.34 -0.79 -12.59
C THR A 107 -13.78 -1.27 -12.74
N ASP A 108 -14.16 -1.72 -13.94
CA ASP A 108 -15.48 -2.31 -14.19
C ASP A 108 -15.70 -3.57 -13.32
N SER A 109 -14.68 -4.42 -13.14
CA SER A 109 -14.75 -5.58 -12.24
C SER A 109 -15.00 -5.19 -10.80
N SER A 110 -14.28 -4.17 -10.29
CA SER A 110 -14.50 -3.65 -8.93
C SER A 110 -15.91 -3.07 -8.76
N ALA A 111 -16.45 -2.43 -9.79
CA ALA A 111 -17.81 -1.88 -9.77
C ALA A 111 -18.87 -3.00 -9.69
N GLU A 112 -18.71 -4.08 -10.47
CA GLU A 112 -19.59 -5.25 -10.39
C GLU A 112 -19.53 -5.94 -9.03
N ASP A 113 -18.33 -6.12 -8.48
CA ASP A 113 -18.15 -6.72 -7.17
C ASP A 113 -18.74 -5.84 -6.06
N PHE A 114 -18.57 -4.51 -6.16
CA PHE A 114 -19.19 -3.57 -5.24
C PHE A 114 -20.72 -3.63 -5.31
N MET A 115 -21.29 -3.71 -6.50
CA MET A 115 -22.73 -3.84 -6.68
C MET A 115 -23.28 -5.09 -5.99
N LYS A 116 -22.62 -6.25 -6.15
CA LYS A 116 -23.05 -7.54 -5.57
C LYS A 116 -22.84 -7.60 -4.05
N SER A 117 -21.67 -7.13 -3.57
CA SER A 117 -21.26 -7.35 -2.17
C SER A 117 -21.67 -6.24 -1.24
N HIS A 118 -22.01 -5.04 -1.75
CA HIS A 118 -22.35 -3.89 -0.93
C HIS A 118 -23.74 -3.31 -1.27
N VAL A 119 -24.01 -3.00 -2.54
CA VAL A 119 -25.26 -2.29 -2.92
C VAL A 119 -26.48 -3.21 -2.82
N GLU A 120 -26.43 -4.40 -3.40
CA GLU A 120 -27.56 -5.35 -3.35
C GLU A 120 -27.91 -5.77 -1.92
N PRO A 121 -26.97 -6.15 -1.05
CA PRO A 121 -27.27 -6.42 0.35
C PRO A 121 -27.86 -5.21 1.08
N THR A 122 -27.37 -3.99 0.80
CA THR A 122 -27.92 -2.75 1.40
C THR A 122 -29.37 -2.52 0.98
N ILE A 123 -29.70 -2.68 -0.30
CA ILE A 123 -31.10 -2.56 -0.79
C ILE A 123 -31.98 -3.61 -0.14
N ARG A 124 -31.51 -4.85 0.04
CA ARG A 124 -32.27 -5.93 0.69
C ARG A 124 -32.58 -5.65 2.17
N ASP A 125 -31.58 -5.14 2.90
CA ASP A 125 -31.64 -5.06 4.35
C ASP A 125 -32.14 -3.69 4.87
N VAL A 126 -32.29 -2.71 3.97
CA VAL A 126 -32.88 -1.38 4.30
C VAL A 126 -34.32 -1.35 3.79
N PRO A 127 -35.34 -1.46 4.69
CA PRO A 127 -36.75 -1.63 4.28
C PRO A 127 -37.25 -0.56 3.30
N VAL A 128 -36.94 0.71 3.56
CA VAL A 128 -37.39 1.84 2.71
C VAL A 128 -36.77 1.79 1.31
N LEU A 129 -35.58 1.25 1.14
CA LEU A 129 -34.97 1.03 -0.17
C LEU A 129 -35.54 -0.19 -0.87
N LEU A 130 -35.82 -1.25 -0.12
CA LEU A 130 -36.44 -2.47 -0.67
C LEU A 130 -37.86 -2.19 -1.21
N GLU A 131 -38.64 -1.36 -0.53
CA GLU A 131 -39.96 -0.92 -1.00
C GLU A 131 -39.88 -0.18 -2.34
N LEU A 132 -38.83 0.59 -2.57
CA LEU A 132 -38.56 1.29 -3.83
C LEU A 132 -38.00 0.36 -4.94
N ALA A 133 -37.67 -0.89 -4.60
CA ALA A 133 -37.05 -1.86 -5.50
C ALA A 133 -37.97 -3.09 -5.80
N PRO A 134 -39.13 -2.92 -6.47
CA PRO A 134 -40.08 -4.01 -6.72
C PRO A 134 -39.54 -5.15 -7.60
N TRP A 135 -38.41 -4.90 -8.24
CA TRP A 135 -37.65 -5.87 -9.07
C TRP A 135 -36.64 -6.70 -8.26
N PHE A 136 -36.46 -6.40 -6.97
CA PHE A 136 -35.46 -7.07 -6.15
C PHE A 136 -35.65 -8.60 -6.15
N GLY A 137 -34.55 -9.35 -6.27
CA GLY A 137 -34.56 -10.81 -6.37
C GLY A 137 -35.08 -11.37 -7.71
N ARG A 138 -35.33 -10.53 -8.72
CA ARG A 138 -35.81 -10.94 -10.02
C ARG A 138 -34.89 -10.43 -11.14
N LYS A 139 -34.85 -11.16 -12.27
CA LYS A 139 -34.22 -10.67 -13.49
C LYS A 139 -35.08 -9.56 -14.09
N HIS A 140 -34.60 -8.33 -14.10
CA HIS A 140 -35.34 -7.15 -14.56
C HIS A 140 -34.40 -6.16 -15.26
N ARG A 141 -34.91 -5.41 -16.26
CA ARG A 141 -34.11 -4.36 -16.96
C ARG A 141 -33.62 -3.27 -16.05
N ASP A 142 -34.33 -2.97 -14.97
CA ASP A 142 -33.98 -1.96 -13.97
C ASP A 142 -33.09 -2.51 -12.83
N ASN A 143 -32.69 -3.80 -12.93
CA ASN A 143 -31.84 -4.50 -11.98
C ASN A 143 -30.67 -5.16 -12.72
N THR A 144 -29.65 -4.40 -13.04
CA THR A 144 -28.42 -4.91 -13.67
C THR A 144 -27.22 -4.74 -12.74
N LEU A 145 -26.06 -5.27 -13.13
CA LEU A 145 -24.81 -5.11 -12.38
C LEU A 145 -24.25 -3.68 -12.41
N THR A 146 -24.77 -2.83 -13.30
CA THR A 146 -24.30 -1.46 -13.47
C THR A 146 -25.37 -0.41 -13.18
N LEU A 147 -26.63 -0.81 -13.02
CA LEU A 147 -27.76 0.09 -12.81
C LEU A 147 -28.79 -0.54 -11.90
N LYS A 148 -29.22 0.22 -10.89
CA LYS A 148 -30.46 -0.01 -10.12
C LYS A 148 -31.39 1.17 -10.33
N ARG A 149 -32.60 0.93 -10.89
CA ARG A 149 -33.60 1.97 -11.11
C ARG A 149 -34.79 1.71 -10.20
N PHE A 150 -35.05 2.63 -9.32
CA PHE A 150 -36.09 2.54 -8.29
C PHE A 150 -37.47 2.94 -8.84
N SER A 151 -38.53 2.56 -8.15
CA SER A 151 -39.90 2.87 -8.54
C SER A 151 -40.23 4.37 -8.54
N SER A 152 -39.47 5.18 -7.80
CA SER A 152 -39.49 6.64 -7.85
C SER A 152 -38.95 7.23 -9.16
N GLY A 153 -38.37 6.41 -10.05
CA GLY A 153 -37.67 6.83 -11.27
C GLY A 153 -36.19 7.14 -11.07
N VAL A 154 -35.71 7.17 -9.85
CA VAL A 154 -34.30 7.42 -9.52
C VAL A 154 -33.42 6.28 -10.04
N GLY A 155 -32.29 6.64 -10.67
CA GLY A 155 -31.26 5.71 -11.11
C GLY A 155 -30.00 5.83 -10.26
N PHE A 156 -29.49 4.67 -9.83
CA PHE A 156 -28.16 4.52 -9.25
C PHE A 156 -27.28 3.71 -10.18
N TRP A 157 -26.19 4.30 -10.65
CA TRP A 157 -25.19 3.63 -11.51
C TRP A 157 -23.91 3.36 -10.70
N CYS A 158 -23.31 2.18 -10.90
CA CYS A 158 -21.97 1.85 -10.41
C CYS A 158 -21.11 1.39 -11.59
N LEU A 159 -20.05 2.14 -11.90
CA LEU A 159 -19.24 1.96 -13.10
C LEU A 159 -17.74 2.01 -12.77
N GLY A 160 -16.92 1.39 -13.62
CA GLY A 160 -15.48 1.49 -13.54
C GLY A 160 -14.96 2.82 -14.08
N GLY A 161 -14.00 3.42 -13.37
CA GLY A 161 -13.41 4.71 -13.75
C GLY A 161 -12.26 4.64 -14.75
N ALA A 162 -11.87 3.44 -15.21
CA ALA A 162 -10.76 3.27 -16.15
C ALA A 162 -11.12 3.56 -17.62
N ALA A 163 -12.42 3.50 -17.99
CA ALA A 163 -12.87 3.63 -19.36
C ALA A 163 -13.62 4.94 -19.60
N ALA A 164 -13.19 5.75 -20.58
CA ALA A 164 -13.81 7.04 -20.91
C ALA A 164 -15.29 6.94 -21.27
N LYS A 165 -15.71 5.80 -21.87
CA LYS A 165 -17.13 5.54 -22.17
C LYS A 165 -18.04 5.64 -20.95
N ASN A 166 -17.55 5.28 -19.75
CA ASN A 166 -18.34 5.28 -18.52
C ASN A 166 -18.63 6.69 -18.00
N TYR A 167 -17.88 7.69 -18.46
CA TYR A 167 -18.10 9.11 -18.16
C TYR A 167 -19.01 9.83 -19.15
N ARG A 168 -19.59 9.10 -20.12
CA ARG A 168 -20.44 9.69 -21.16
C ARG A 168 -21.91 9.32 -20.96
N GLU A 169 -22.81 10.05 -21.63
CA GLU A 169 -24.24 9.76 -21.79
C GLU A 169 -25.09 9.76 -20.49
N LYS A 170 -24.54 10.11 -19.36
CA LYS A 170 -25.29 10.18 -18.11
C LYS A 170 -25.34 11.60 -17.58
N SER A 171 -26.55 12.02 -17.16
CA SER A 171 -26.77 13.24 -16.40
C SER A 171 -27.31 12.83 -15.05
N VAL A 172 -26.61 13.16 -13.99
CA VAL A 172 -26.93 12.79 -12.61
C VAL A 172 -26.82 14.02 -11.70
N ASP A 173 -27.34 13.90 -10.48
CA ASP A 173 -27.24 14.96 -9.47
C ASP A 173 -26.03 14.79 -8.57
N VAL A 174 -25.63 13.53 -8.37
CA VAL A 174 -24.55 13.14 -7.46
C VAL A 174 -23.54 12.26 -8.21
N VAL A 175 -22.27 12.57 -8.05
CA VAL A 175 -21.17 11.69 -8.49
C VAL A 175 -20.29 11.34 -7.28
N CYS A 176 -20.01 10.05 -7.12
CA CYS A 176 -19.20 9.54 -6.04
C CYS A 176 -18.00 8.77 -6.58
N TYR A 177 -16.88 8.85 -5.84
CA TYR A 177 -15.65 8.11 -6.15
C TYR A 177 -15.22 7.35 -4.89
N ASP A 178 -15.14 6.03 -4.99
CA ASP A 178 -14.57 5.20 -3.92
C ASP A 178 -13.17 4.73 -4.35
N GLU A 179 -12.22 4.82 -3.42
CA GLU A 179 -10.80 4.53 -3.65
C GLU A 179 -10.16 5.34 -4.81
N LEU A 180 -10.43 6.67 -4.85
CA LEU A 180 -9.97 7.58 -5.91
C LEU A 180 -8.47 7.51 -6.18
N SER A 181 -7.64 7.26 -5.17
CA SER A 181 -6.18 7.10 -5.35
C SER A 181 -5.80 5.87 -6.18
N SER A 182 -6.74 4.96 -6.45
CA SER A 182 -6.53 3.77 -7.27
C SER A 182 -6.94 3.95 -8.73
N PHE A 183 -7.48 5.13 -9.08
CA PHE A 183 -7.81 5.46 -10.46
C PHE A 183 -6.57 5.90 -11.23
N GLU A 184 -6.58 5.71 -12.55
CA GLU A 184 -5.58 6.30 -13.43
C GLU A 184 -5.66 7.83 -13.39
N PRO A 185 -4.52 8.54 -13.40
CA PRO A 185 -4.50 10.01 -13.36
C PRO A 185 -5.18 10.68 -14.55
N ASP A 186 -5.19 10.00 -15.69
CA ASP A 186 -5.78 10.45 -16.95
C ASP A 186 -6.51 9.28 -17.63
N VAL A 187 -7.80 9.45 -17.83
CA VAL A 187 -8.67 8.42 -18.42
C VAL A 187 -8.58 8.48 -19.94
N GLU A 188 -7.87 7.54 -20.56
CA GLU A 188 -7.74 7.38 -22.01
C GLU A 188 -7.37 8.69 -22.74
N LYS A 189 -6.61 9.58 -22.11
CA LYS A 189 -6.19 10.92 -22.59
C LYS A 189 -7.32 11.95 -22.72
N GLU A 190 -8.43 11.75 -22.04
CA GLU A 190 -9.57 12.70 -22.04
C GLU A 190 -9.58 13.60 -20.80
N GLY A 191 -8.75 13.31 -19.78
CA GLY A 191 -8.62 14.10 -18.57
C GLY A 191 -8.76 13.30 -17.28
N SER A 192 -8.65 13.98 -16.16
CA SER A 192 -8.72 13.32 -14.85
C SER A 192 -10.12 12.74 -14.57
N PRO A 193 -10.23 11.65 -13.82
CA PRO A 193 -11.52 11.05 -13.47
C PRO A 193 -12.51 12.04 -12.86
N THR A 194 -12.03 12.89 -11.94
CA THR A 194 -12.88 13.89 -11.27
C THR A 194 -13.37 14.96 -12.21
N LEU A 195 -12.53 15.42 -13.16
CA LEU A 195 -12.94 16.38 -14.16
C LEU A 195 -14.04 15.81 -15.07
N LEU A 196 -13.85 14.58 -15.55
CA LEU A 196 -14.81 13.93 -16.45
C LEU A 196 -16.14 13.59 -15.75
N GLY A 197 -16.08 13.09 -14.51
CA GLY A 197 -17.27 12.75 -13.73
C GLY A 197 -18.04 13.99 -13.28
N ASP A 198 -17.38 15.05 -12.86
CA ASP A 198 -18.04 16.30 -12.45
C ASP A 198 -18.75 17.00 -13.59
N LYS A 199 -18.40 16.70 -14.87
CA LYS A 199 -19.20 17.12 -16.04
C LYS A 199 -20.60 16.50 -16.05
N ARG A 200 -20.81 15.39 -15.37
CA ARG A 200 -22.12 14.69 -15.33
C ARG A 200 -23.12 15.37 -14.42
N ILE A 201 -22.66 16.20 -13.50
CA ILE A 201 -23.50 16.93 -12.52
C ILE A 201 -23.64 18.43 -12.85
N GLU A 202 -23.03 18.93 -13.91
CA GLU A 202 -23.07 20.37 -14.24
C GLU A 202 -24.49 20.92 -14.46
N GLY A 203 -25.39 20.10 -15.01
CA GLY A 203 -26.78 20.48 -15.25
C GLY A 203 -27.72 20.31 -14.06
N SER A 204 -27.24 19.76 -12.96
CA SER A 204 -28.07 19.58 -11.75
C SER A 204 -28.31 20.91 -11.03
N VAL A 205 -29.49 21.03 -10.42
CA VAL A 205 -29.80 22.16 -9.53
C VAL A 205 -28.96 22.08 -8.24
N TRP A 206 -28.68 20.85 -7.78
CA TRP A 206 -27.94 20.57 -6.55
C TRP A 206 -26.77 19.62 -6.84
N PRO A 207 -25.76 20.08 -7.60
CA PRO A 207 -24.66 19.21 -8.00
C PRO A 207 -23.79 18.82 -6.80
N LYS A 208 -23.52 17.52 -6.68
CA LYS A 208 -22.73 16.96 -5.59
C LYS A 208 -21.62 16.04 -6.10
N SER A 209 -20.37 16.29 -5.68
CA SER A 209 -19.21 15.42 -5.92
C SER A 209 -18.65 14.95 -4.59
N ILE A 210 -18.65 13.63 -4.36
CA ILE A 210 -18.14 12.98 -3.14
C ILE A 210 -16.95 12.12 -3.51
N ARG A 211 -15.80 12.38 -2.90
CA ARG A 211 -14.54 11.74 -3.23
C ARG A 211 -13.88 11.20 -1.98
N GLY A 212 -13.62 9.91 -1.93
CA GLY A 212 -12.96 9.31 -0.78
C GLY A 212 -11.90 8.31 -1.18
N SER A 213 -10.80 8.28 -0.43
CA SER A 213 -9.75 7.30 -0.64
C SER A 213 -8.78 7.24 0.54
N THR A 214 -8.17 6.08 0.68
CA THR A 214 -6.88 5.95 1.34
C THR A 214 -5.82 6.58 0.43
N PRO A 215 -4.94 7.46 0.92
CA PRO A 215 -3.92 8.11 0.11
C PRO A 215 -2.81 7.12 -0.28
N LYS A 216 -2.00 7.51 -1.25
CA LYS A 216 -0.82 6.76 -1.72
C LYS A 216 0.45 7.60 -1.56
N VAL A 217 1.20 7.80 -2.63
CA VAL A 217 2.44 8.59 -2.61
C VAL A 217 2.13 10.07 -2.76
N LYS A 218 2.77 10.90 -1.96
CA LYS A 218 2.66 12.36 -1.97
C LYS A 218 3.02 12.93 -3.34
N GLY A 219 2.26 13.92 -3.78
CA GLY A 219 2.46 14.59 -5.07
C GLY A 219 1.86 13.87 -6.29
N SER A 220 1.70 12.53 -6.26
CA SER A 220 1.07 11.75 -7.33
C SER A 220 -0.34 11.25 -6.97
N CYS A 221 -0.74 11.40 -5.71
CA CYS A 221 -1.98 10.87 -5.17
C CYS A 221 -3.19 11.71 -5.56
N GLN A 222 -4.19 11.11 -6.20
CA GLN A 222 -5.35 11.82 -6.71
C GLN A 222 -6.26 12.39 -5.62
N ILE A 223 -6.42 11.70 -4.48
CA ILE A 223 -7.22 12.26 -3.37
C ILE A 223 -6.48 13.43 -2.71
N GLU A 224 -5.15 13.40 -2.63
CA GLU A 224 -4.35 14.53 -2.18
C GLU A 224 -4.50 15.73 -3.12
N LYS A 225 -4.45 15.49 -4.44
CA LYS A 225 -4.70 16.55 -5.44
C LYS A 225 -6.09 17.15 -5.29
N ALA A 226 -7.12 16.31 -5.13
CA ALA A 226 -8.49 16.77 -4.89
C ALA A 226 -8.62 17.57 -3.59
N ALA A 227 -7.90 17.18 -2.54
CA ALA A 227 -7.84 17.90 -1.27
C ALA A 227 -7.18 19.29 -1.41
N ASN A 228 -6.09 19.37 -2.18
CA ASN A 228 -5.36 20.61 -2.44
C ASN A 228 -6.17 21.61 -3.30
N GLU A 229 -7.17 21.15 -4.06
CA GLU A 229 -8.13 22.00 -4.76
C GLU A 229 -9.14 22.66 -3.80
N SER A 230 -9.26 22.19 -2.55
CA SER A 230 -10.15 22.72 -1.51
C SER A 230 -9.38 23.64 -0.57
N ALA A 231 -9.93 24.83 -0.31
CA ALA A 231 -9.35 25.77 0.64
C ALA A 231 -9.54 25.35 2.12
N HIS A 232 -10.38 24.36 2.38
CA HIS A 232 -10.79 23.98 3.73
C HIS A 232 -10.40 22.53 4.01
N PHE A 233 -9.28 22.36 4.70
CA PHE A 233 -8.79 21.06 5.15
C PHE A 233 -9.09 20.87 6.63
N MET A 234 -9.99 19.94 6.97
CA MET A 234 -10.55 19.76 8.29
C MET A 234 -9.92 18.57 9.01
N ARG A 235 -9.54 18.79 10.28
CA ARG A 235 -9.10 17.72 11.19
C ARG A 235 -10.04 17.62 12.37
N PHE A 236 -10.25 16.40 12.85
CA PHE A 236 -11.15 16.14 13.98
C PHE A 236 -10.39 16.36 15.29
N HIS A 237 -10.72 17.44 16.02
CA HIS A 237 -10.16 17.77 17.31
C HIS A 237 -11.07 17.26 18.43
N VAL A 238 -10.44 16.72 19.46
CA VAL A 238 -11.11 16.24 20.68
C VAL A 238 -10.51 16.92 21.90
N PRO A 239 -11.31 17.28 22.92
CA PRO A 239 -10.77 17.87 24.13
C PRO A 239 -9.98 16.84 24.93
N CYS A 240 -8.87 17.25 25.50
CA CYS A 240 -8.14 16.45 26.46
C CYS A 240 -8.99 16.25 27.72
N PRO A 241 -9.22 15.02 28.21
CA PRO A 241 -10.07 14.78 29.38
C PRO A 241 -9.51 15.37 30.69
N HIS A 242 -8.23 15.74 30.71
CA HIS A 242 -7.55 16.25 31.90
C HIS A 242 -7.37 17.77 31.91
N CYS A 243 -7.00 18.38 30.78
CA CYS A 243 -6.77 19.84 30.73
C CYS A 243 -7.81 20.60 29.91
N GLY A 244 -8.70 19.92 29.16
CA GLY A 244 -9.74 20.54 28.35
C GLY A 244 -9.29 21.11 27.01
N GLU A 245 -7.98 21.20 26.74
CA GLU A 245 -7.44 21.73 25.48
C GLU A 245 -7.75 20.79 24.31
N GLU A 246 -8.17 21.36 23.19
CA GLU A 246 -8.55 20.61 21.99
C GLU A 246 -7.34 20.27 21.13
N GLN A 247 -7.23 19.03 20.70
CA GLN A 247 -6.16 18.54 19.85
C GLN A 247 -6.65 17.48 18.87
N TYR A 248 -6.08 17.38 17.67
CA TYR A 248 -6.29 16.20 16.87
C TYR A 248 -5.22 15.15 17.23
N LEU A 249 -5.61 13.88 17.19
CA LEU A 249 -4.72 12.79 17.57
C LEU A 249 -3.60 12.63 16.52
N LYS A 250 -2.35 12.57 16.99
CA LYS A 250 -1.13 12.36 16.19
C LYS A 250 -0.50 11.04 16.55
N PHE A 251 0.17 10.40 15.60
CA PHE A 251 0.83 9.13 15.89
C PHE A 251 1.96 9.29 16.91
N GLY A 252 2.82 10.29 16.73
CA GLY A 252 3.85 10.63 17.71
C GLY A 252 4.93 9.55 17.83
N ASP A 253 5.79 9.44 16.84
CA ASP A 253 6.97 8.57 16.85
C ASP A 253 8.00 8.92 17.95
N GLY A 254 9.16 8.26 17.94
CA GLY A 254 10.22 8.49 18.93
C GLY A 254 10.81 9.91 18.93
N SER A 255 10.67 10.65 17.83
CA SER A 255 11.16 12.02 17.67
C SER A 255 10.16 13.09 18.13
N THR A 256 8.87 12.76 18.15
CA THR A 256 7.78 13.67 18.53
C THR A 256 7.56 13.63 20.04
N PRO A 257 7.53 14.78 20.75
CA PRO A 257 7.39 14.80 22.21
C PRO A 257 5.98 14.47 22.72
N PHE A 258 4.98 14.39 21.86
CA PHE A 258 3.56 14.11 22.16
C PHE A 258 2.99 13.02 21.22
N GLY A 259 1.70 12.72 21.33
CA GLY A 259 1.04 11.69 20.52
C GLY A 259 1.03 10.31 21.18
N LEU A 260 0.85 9.25 20.40
CA LEU A 260 0.89 7.88 20.95
C LEU A 260 2.29 7.53 21.42
N LYS A 261 2.39 7.03 22.65
CA LYS A 261 3.63 6.63 23.33
C LYS A 261 3.46 5.27 23.96
N TRP A 262 4.53 4.49 24.00
CA TRP A 262 4.56 3.16 24.60
C TRP A 262 5.96 2.81 25.09
N GLU A 263 6.07 1.87 26.02
CA GLU A 263 7.36 1.31 26.42
C GLU A 263 7.93 0.43 25.30
N LYS A 264 9.24 0.48 25.11
CA LYS A 264 9.94 -0.30 24.09
C LYS A 264 9.53 -1.79 24.19
N SER A 265 9.07 -2.36 23.09
CA SER A 265 8.63 -3.77 22.97
C SER A 265 7.40 -4.16 23.82
N LYS A 266 6.63 -3.21 24.36
CA LYS A 266 5.41 -3.45 25.13
C LYS A 266 4.24 -2.62 24.59
N PRO A 267 3.62 -3.00 23.46
CA PRO A 267 2.51 -2.26 22.85
C PRO A 267 1.32 -2.05 23.78
N GLU A 268 1.09 -2.98 24.72
CA GLU A 268 0.01 -2.92 25.71
C GLU A 268 0.11 -1.74 26.68
N THR A 269 1.27 -1.09 26.76
CA THR A 269 1.48 0.09 27.60
C THR A 269 1.09 1.40 26.92
N VAL A 270 0.52 1.35 25.71
CA VAL A 270 0.23 2.53 24.90
C VAL A 270 -0.71 3.51 25.60
N TYR A 271 -0.35 4.79 25.53
CA TYR A 271 -1.13 5.95 25.94
C TYR A 271 -0.92 7.10 24.96
N TYR A 272 -1.78 8.10 25.01
CA TYR A 272 -1.59 9.33 24.26
C TYR A 272 -1.05 10.44 25.18
N LEU A 273 0.00 11.10 24.76
CA LEU A 273 0.55 12.25 25.47
C LEU A 273 0.03 13.54 24.84
N CYS A 274 -0.74 14.32 25.59
CA CYS A 274 -1.33 15.59 25.17
C CYS A 274 -0.24 16.60 24.78
N GLU A 275 -0.42 17.24 23.60
CA GLU A 275 0.56 18.20 23.08
C GLU A 275 0.61 19.53 23.85
N HIS A 276 -0.47 19.89 24.56
CA HIS A 276 -0.54 21.16 25.28
C HIS A 276 0.09 21.08 26.68
N ASN A 277 -0.35 20.13 27.50
CA ASN A 277 0.05 20.06 28.90
C ASN A 277 0.67 18.72 29.32
N GLY A 278 1.05 17.85 28.36
CA GLY A 278 1.68 16.58 28.67
C GLY A 278 0.81 15.60 29.48
N CYS A 279 -0.51 15.75 29.44
CA CYS A 279 -1.44 14.84 30.12
C CYS A 279 -1.40 13.45 29.48
N VAL A 280 -1.40 12.41 30.31
CA VAL A 280 -1.48 11.03 29.87
C VAL A 280 -2.94 10.65 29.70
N ILE A 281 -3.33 10.25 28.49
CA ILE A 281 -4.71 9.92 28.12
C ILE A 281 -4.77 8.46 27.69
N ARG A 282 -5.72 7.71 28.22
CA ARG A 282 -6.04 6.34 27.75
C ARG A 282 -7.15 6.39 26.70
N GLN A 283 -7.17 5.42 25.79
CA GLN A 283 -8.18 5.38 24.73
C GLN A 283 -9.62 5.42 25.27
N SER A 284 -9.89 4.77 26.40
CA SER A 284 -11.21 4.73 27.03
C SER A 284 -11.65 6.05 27.68
N GLU A 285 -10.75 7.00 27.88
CA GLU A 285 -11.03 8.30 28.48
C GLU A 285 -11.42 9.35 27.45
N LEU A 286 -11.27 9.02 26.15
CA LEU A 286 -11.47 9.97 25.07
C LEU A 286 -12.96 10.19 24.77
N ASP A 287 -13.47 11.39 25.00
CA ASP A 287 -14.84 11.77 24.62
C ASP A 287 -14.87 12.38 23.21
N GLN A 288 -15.13 11.54 22.22
CA GLN A 288 -15.27 12.01 20.84
C GLN A 288 -16.56 12.80 20.58
N LYS A 289 -17.61 12.68 21.44
CA LYS A 289 -18.86 13.43 21.28
C LYS A 289 -18.65 14.93 21.50
N ALA A 290 -17.70 15.30 22.34
CA ALA A 290 -17.31 16.68 22.56
C ALA A 290 -16.43 17.26 21.44
N GLY A 291 -15.97 16.42 20.52
CA GLY A 291 -15.08 16.81 19.42
C GLY A 291 -15.73 17.71 18.37
N ARG A 292 -14.88 18.38 17.59
CA ARG A 292 -15.28 19.19 16.44
C ARG A 292 -14.24 19.16 15.33
N TRP A 293 -14.68 19.44 14.11
CA TRP A 293 -13.81 19.57 12.96
C TRP A 293 -13.31 21.01 12.85
N ILE A 294 -12.00 21.18 12.77
CA ILE A 294 -11.36 22.49 12.67
C ILE A 294 -10.51 22.51 11.38
N CYS A 295 -10.62 23.60 10.64
CA CYS A 295 -9.85 23.83 9.41
C CYS A 295 -8.42 24.27 9.75
N ASP A 296 -7.42 23.55 9.23
CA ASP A 296 -6.01 23.85 9.47
C ASP A 296 -5.61 25.26 9.02
N ASN A 297 -6.15 25.71 7.87
CA ASN A 297 -5.74 26.97 7.25
C ASN A 297 -6.46 28.20 7.80
N THR A 298 -7.76 28.06 8.11
CA THR A 298 -8.63 29.20 8.46
C THR A 298 -9.11 29.22 9.88
N GLY A 299 -8.96 28.11 10.62
CA GLY A 299 -9.55 27.93 11.95
C GLY A 299 -11.07 27.84 11.97
N MET A 300 -11.73 27.88 10.80
CA MET A 300 -13.19 27.64 10.69
C MET A 300 -13.50 26.26 11.26
N TRP A 301 -14.62 26.13 11.96
CA TRP A 301 -14.97 24.87 12.58
C TRP A 301 -16.46 24.51 12.42
N THR A 302 -16.75 23.21 12.56
CA THR A 302 -18.11 22.66 12.58
C THR A 302 -18.16 21.43 13.49
N ARG A 303 -19.34 21.17 14.08
CA ARG A 303 -19.62 19.92 14.82
C ARG A 303 -20.46 18.95 13.98
N ASP A 304 -21.38 19.48 13.23
CA ASP A 304 -22.42 18.72 12.53
C ASP A 304 -22.34 18.72 11.01
N GLY A 305 -21.44 19.54 10.43
CA GLY A 305 -21.29 19.67 8.97
C GLY A 305 -22.40 20.47 8.28
N LEU A 306 -23.28 21.13 9.05
CA LEU A 306 -24.39 21.97 8.57
C LEU A 306 -24.17 23.43 8.95
N ALA A 307 -23.82 23.69 10.20
CA ALA A 307 -23.47 25.02 10.70
C ALA A 307 -21.93 25.15 10.79
N TYR A 308 -21.41 26.26 10.28
CA TYR A 308 -19.98 26.56 10.25
C TYR A 308 -19.71 27.86 11.00
N PHE A 309 -18.59 27.90 11.72
CA PHE A 309 -18.24 29.03 12.59
C PHE A 309 -16.82 29.48 12.33
N SER A 310 -16.58 30.77 12.44
CA SER A 310 -15.25 31.37 12.43
C SER A 310 -14.49 31.05 13.72
N VAL A 311 -13.22 31.42 13.79
CA VAL A 311 -12.40 31.33 15.02
C VAL A 311 -13.04 32.13 16.16
N SER A 312 -13.71 33.26 15.89
CA SER A 312 -14.42 34.07 16.88
C SER A 312 -15.74 33.46 17.34
N GLY A 313 -16.20 32.35 16.74
CA GLY A 313 -17.47 31.71 17.05
C GLY A 313 -18.68 32.31 16.33
N GLU A 314 -18.47 33.19 15.36
CA GLU A 314 -19.54 33.74 14.52
C GLU A 314 -19.92 32.72 13.44
N GLU A 315 -21.21 32.55 13.17
CA GLU A 315 -21.67 31.68 12.10
C GLU A 315 -21.28 32.25 10.73
N VAL A 316 -20.71 31.40 9.89
CA VAL A 316 -20.24 31.74 8.55
C VAL A 316 -20.91 30.85 7.51
N PRO A 317 -21.01 31.27 6.24
CA PRO A 317 -21.56 30.43 5.19
C PRO A 317 -20.75 29.13 5.02
N PRO A 318 -21.42 28.01 4.70
CA PRO A 318 -20.76 26.75 4.46
C PRO A 318 -19.81 26.85 3.25
N PRO A 319 -18.67 26.17 3.27
CA PRO A 319 -17.73 26.18 2.16
C PRO A 319 -18.29 25.42 0.95
N ARG A 320 -18.03 25.88 -0.26
CA ARG A 320 -18.42 25.17 -1.48
C ARG A 320 -17.67 23.84 -1.67
N SER A 321 -16.43 23.76 -1.18
CA SER A 321 -15.58 22.57 -1.21
C SER A 321 -14.91 22.40 0.14
N ILE A 322 -14.93 21.16 0.65
CA ILE A 322 -14.39 20.81 1.95
C ILE A 322 -13.66 19.47 1.89
N THR A 323 -12.55 19.39 2.60
CA THR A 323 -11.79 18.15 2.76
C THR A 323 -11.76 17.75 4.24
N PHE A 324 -12.10 16.53 4.54
CA PHE A 324 -11.94 15.92 5.86
C PHE A 324 -10.78 14.94 5.86
N HIS A 325 -10.01 14.92 6.93
CA HIS A 325 -8.97 13.91 7.17
C HIS A 325 -9.27 13.17 8.47
N ILE A 326 -9.32 11.84 8.41
CA ILE A 326 -9.54 10.98 9.58
C ILE A 326 -8.66 9.74 9.52
N TRP A 327 -8.09 9.34 10.65
CA TRP A 327 -7.24 8.19 10.74
C TRP A 327 -7.67 7.18 11.82
N THR A 328 -7.06 6.02 11.81
CA THR A 328 -7.47 4.82 12.55
C THR A 328 -7.59 5.03 14.07
N ALA A 329 -6.84 5.96 14.67
CA ALA A 329 -6.90 6.18 16.13
C ALA A 329 -8.28 6.64 16.66
N TYR A 330 -9.12 7.18 15.79
CA TYR A 330 -10.50 7.58 16.14
C TYR A 330 -11.50 6.43 15.98
N SER A 331 -11.11 5.34 15.30
CA SER A 331 -12.01 4.24 15.00
C SER A 331 -12.24 3.36 16.24
N PRO A 332 -13.49 3.03 16.59
CA PRO A 332 -13.78 2.09 17.66
C PRO A 332 -13.53 0.62 17.24
N PHE A 333 -13.26 0.36 15.95
CA PHE A 333 -13.07 -0.99 15.41
C PHE A 333 -11.64 -1.49 15.56
N THR A 334 -10.75 -0.69 16.16
CA THR A 334 -9.37 -1.08 16.49
C THR A 334 -8.93 -0.39 17.78
N THR A 335 -7.90 -0.92 18.42
CA THR A 335 -7.32 -0.32 19.63
C THR A 335 -6.01 0.38 19.31
N TRP A 336 -5.62 1.35 20.13
CA TRP A 336 -4.30 1.95 20.04
C TRP A 336 -3.19 0.90 20.22
N ILE A 337 -3.43 -0.15 21.01
CA ILE A 337 -2.52 -1.30 21.15
C ILE A 337 -2.28 -1.95 19.78
N GLN A 338 -3.34 -2.20 19.01
CA GLN A 338 -3.22 -2.81 17.68
C GLN A 338 -2.46 -1.89 16.71
N ILE A 339 -2.67 -0.57 16.78
CA ILE A 339 -1.92 0.40 15.96
C ILE A 339 -0.42 0.29 16.23
N ILE A 340 -0.01 0.10 17.49
CA ILE A 340 1.41 -0.07 17.83
C ILE A 340 1.95 -1.42 17.35
N TYR A 341 1.19 -2.52 17.44
CA TYR A 341 1.59 -3.78 16.83
C TYR A 341 1.77 -3.64 15.31
N ASP A 342 0.80 -3.03 14.63
CA ASP A 342 0.86 -2.79 13.17
C ASP A 342 2.10 -1.94 12.80
N TRP A 343 2.47 -0.95 13.64
CA TRP A 343 3.69 -0.17 13.45
C TRP A 343 4.97 -0.98 13.63
N LEU A 344 5.06 -1.77 14.71
CA LEU A 344 6.24 -2.59 14.98
C LEU A 344 6.43 -3.68 13.91
N ASP A 345 5.34 -4.20 13.36
CA ASP A 345 5.40 -5.13 12.22
C ASP A 345 5.77 -4.42 10.92
N ALA A 346 5.28 -3.20 10.71
CA ALA A 346 5.64 -2.38 9.57
C ALA A 346 7.15 -2.07 9.50
N LEU A 347 7.81 -1.90 10.64
CA LEU A 347 9.26 -1.68 10.71
C LEU A 347 10.09 -2.90 10.27
N LYS A 348 9.49 -4.09 10.22
CA LYS A 348 10.16 -5.33 9.79
C LYS A 348 10.08 -5.54 8.27
N ASP A 349 9.27 -4.78 7.56
CA ASP A 349 9.06 -4.88 6.11
C ASP A 349 9.53 -3.61 5.41
N PRO A 350 10.36 -3.68 4.36
CA PRO A 350 10.81 -2.51 3.60
C PRO A 350 9.68 -1.60 3.08
N ASN A 351 8.52 -2.19 2.75
CA ASN A 351 7.33 -1.45 2.31
C ASN A 351 6.29 -1.26 3.43
N GLY A 352 6.54 -1.80 4.61
CA GLY A 352 5.62 -1.80 5.74
C GLY A 352 5.31 -0.39 6.23
N VAL A 353 6.32 0.46 6.35
CA VAL A 353 6.19 1.86 6.78
C VAL A 353 5.28 2.65 5.83
N LYS A 354 5.48 2.51 4.50
CA LYS A 354 4.62 3.12 3.47
C LYS A 354 3.16 2.66 3.65
N THR A 355 2.97 1.35 3.80
CA THR A 355 1.64 0.77 4.02
C THR A 355 1.00 1.32 5.29
N PHE A 356 1.74 1.37 6.40
CA PHE A 356 1.25 1.89 7.68
C PHE A 356 0.83 3.36 7.57
N ILE A 357 1.67 4.23 7.01
CA ILE A 357 1.36 5.65 6.83
C ILE A 357 0.10 5.82 5.99
N ASN A 358 -0.01 5.14 4.85
CA ASN A 358 -1.15 5.28 3.98
C ASN A 358 -2.43 4.69 4.59
N THR A 359 -2.38 3.48 5.16
CA THR A 359 -3.58 2.74 5.55
C THR A 359 -3.98 2.92 7.00
N THR A 360 -3.04 3.26 7.91
CA THR A 360 -3.31 3.44 9.33
C THR A 360 -3.39 4.93 9.69
N LEU A 361 -2.45 5.75 9.22
CA LEU A 361 -2.49 7.19 9.48
C LEU A 361 -3.39 7.94 8.48
N GLY A 362 -3.69 7.34 7.32
CA GLY A 362 -4.44 8.02 6.26
C GLY A 362 -3.67 9.21 5.69
N GLU A 363 -2.36 9.15 5.69
CA GLU A 363 -1.49 10.20 5.18
C GLU A 363 -0.80 9.73 3.89
N PRO A 364 -0.59 10.63 2.91
CA PRO A 364 0.21 10.29 1.73
C PRO A 364 1.65 10.05 2.17
N TYR A 365 2.18 8.88 1.80
CA TYR A 365 3.58 8.56 2.07
C TYR A 365 4.46 9.54 1.30
N GLU A 366 5.17 10.36 2.02
CA GLU A 366 6.26 11.11 1.45
C GLU A 366 7.38 10.08 1.23
N GLU A 367 7.52 9.64 -0.02
CA GLU A 367 8.81 9.06 -0.37
C GLU A 367 9.79 10.13 0.05
N ALA A 368 10.56 9.80 1.11
CA ALA A 368 11.65 10.67 1.48
C ALA A 368 12.23 11.06 0.12
N VAL A 369 12.21 12.35 -0.22
CA VAL A 369 13.09 12.87 -1.25
C VAL A 369 14.41 12.47 -0.66
N ALA A 370 14.83 11.25 -0.99
CA ALA A 370 16.10 10.72 -0.59
C ALA A 370 16.99 11.84 -1.05
N GLU A 371 17.65 12.51 -0.12
CA GLU A 371 18.81 13.30 -0.46
C GLU A 371 19.42 12.48 -1.54
N LYS A 372 19.39 13.00 -2.77
CA LYS A 372 19.52 12.26 -4.01
C LYS A 372 20.60 11.23 -3.77
N LEU A 373 20.24 9.94 -3.64
CA LEU A 373 21.13 8.92 -3.12
C LEU A 373 22.44 9.09 -3.85
N SER A 374 23.42 9.65 -3.18
CA SER A 374 24.67 10.02 -3.82
C SER A 374 25.67 8.88 -3.68
N HIS A 375 26.57 8.76 -4.62
CA HIS A 375 27.61 7.74 -4.53
C HIS A 375 28.54 7.98 -3.34
N GLU A 376 28.70 9.23 -2.88
CA GLU A 376 29.47 9.60 -1.68
C GLU A 376 28.88 8.93 -0.44
N LEU A 377 27.56 8.92 -0.30
CA LEU A 377 26.89 8.26 0.83
C LEU A 377 27.18 6.75 0.84
N LEU A 378 27.29 6.11 -0.33
CA LEU A 378 27.67 4.69 -0.40
C LEU A 378 29.13 4.45 -0.01
N LEU A 379 30.02 5.37 -0.36
CA LEU A 379 31.43 5.31 0.05
C LEU A 379 31.60 5.46 1.57
N GLU A 380 30.73 6.19 2.26
CA GLU A 380 30.71 6.29 3.71
C GLU A 380 30.28 4.98 4.41
N LYS A 381 29.60 4.08 3.67
CA LYS A 381 29.15 2.75 4.15
C LYS A 381 30.17 1.63 3.93
N VAL A 382 31.37 1.96 3.48
CA VAL A 382 32.48 1.01 3.31
C VAL A 382 32.98 0.58 4.68
N ILE A 383 33.15 -0.73 4.86
CA ILE A 383 33.65 -1.32 6.10
C ILE A 383 34.75 -2.34 5.82
N HIS A 384 35.64 -2.54 6.77
CA HIS A 384 36.66 -3.58 6.67
C HIS A 384 36.06 -4.97 6.85
N TYR A 385 36.33 -5.89 5.92
CA TYR A 385 36.03 -7.30 6.03
C TYR A 385 37.25 -8.06 6.52
N ALA A 386 37.14 -8.69 7.68
CA ALA A 386 38.25 -9.49 8.26
C ALA A 386 38.58 -10.75 7.41
N ALA A 387 37.65 -11.18 6.58
CA ALA A 387 37.81 -12.30 5.64
C ALA A 387 37.03 -11.97 4.34
N PRO A 388 37.32 -12.66 3.22
CA PRO A 388 36.57 -12.46 1.98
C PRO A 388 35.05 -12.53 2.15
N VAL A 389 34.56 -13.45 3.02
CA VAL A 389 33.17 -13.54 3.43
C VAL A 389 33.10 -13.28 4.94
N PRO A 390 32.44 -12.18 5.37
CA PRO A 390 32.29 -11.85 6.79
C PRO A 390 31.56 -12.91 7.61
N GLU A 391 31.87 -13.00 8.90
CA GLU A 391 31.31 -13.98 9.87
C GLU A 391 29.78 -14.05 9.88
N ARG A 392 29.09 -12.90 9.75
CA ARG A 392 27.62 -12.84 9.77
C ARG A 392 26.97 -13.40 8.51
N VAL A 393 27.70 -13.57 7.42
CA VAL A 393 27.16 -14.02 6.12
C VAL A 393 26.95 -15.53 6.15
N VAL A 394 25.73 -15.98 5.87
CA VAL A 394 25.37 -17.41 5.88
C VAL A 394 24.92 -17.94 4.53
N TYR A 395 24.67 -17.06 3.56
CA TYR A 395 24.15 -17.45 2.26
C TYR A 395 24.73 -16.55 1.17
N LEU A 396 25.16 -17.13 0.02
CA LEU A 396 25.65 -16.36 -1.12
C LEU A 396 24.70 -16.46 -2.31
N THR A 397 24.43 -15.31 -2.94
CA THR A 397 23.77 -15.22 -4.24
C THR A 397 24.57 -14.36 -5.21
N ALA A 398 24.27 -14.46 -6.49
CA ALA A 398 24.89 -13.60 -7.48
C ALA A 398 23.89 -13.16 -8.56
N GLY A 399 24.16 -11.98 -9.12
CA GLY A 399 23.54 -11.48 -10.33
C GLY A 399 24.55 -11.47 -11.47
N ILE A 400 24.13 -11.88 -12.66
CA ILE A 400 24.92 -11.79 -13.89
C ILE A 400 24.16 -10.94 -14.90
N ASP A 401 24.79 -9.86 -15.31
CA ASP A 401 24.36 -9.01 -16.42
C ASP A 401 25.13 -9.36 -17.70
N SER A 402 24.39 -9.51 -18.81
CA SER A 402 24.91 -9.97 -20.09
C SER A 402 25.04 -8.81 -21.07
N GLN A 403 26.29 -8.50 -21.49
CA GLN A 403 26.58 -7.51 -22.51
C GLN A 403 27.17 -8.18 -23.76
N ARG A 404 27.14 -7.53 -24.92
CA ARG A 404 27.66 -8.11 -26.17
C ARG A 404 29.14 -8.46 -26.13
N ASN A 405 29.92 -7.74 -25.34
CA ASN A 405 31.39 -7.84 -25.28
C ASN A 405 31.93 -8.18 -23.88
N ARG A 406 31.07 -8.47 -22.90
CA ARG A 406 31.47 -8.86 -21.55
C ARG A 406 30.29 -9.42 -20.76
N TYR A 407 30.63 -10.08 -19.66
CA TYR A 407 29.71 -10.41 -18.56
C TYR A 407 30.15 -9.68 -17.30
N GLU A 408 29.19 -9.10 -16.58
CA GLU A 408 29.40 -8.53 -15.25
C GLU A 408 28.68 -9.38 -14.22
N MET A 409 29.41 -9.80 -13.18
CA MET A 409 28.88 -10.64 -12.12
C MET A 409 29.23 -10.06 -10.77
N TYR A 410 28.24 -9.86 -9.91
CA TYR A 410 28.42 -9.42 -8.54
C TYR A 410 27.87 -10.48 -7.59
N VAL A 411 28.70 -10.83 -6.59
CA VAL A 411 28.37 -11.82 -5.57
C VAL A 411 28.02 -11.10 -4.27
N TRP A 412 26.88 -11.44 -3.73
CA TRP A 412 26.35 -10.85 -2.51
C TRP A 412 26.17 -11.90 -1.43
N GLY A 413 26.61 -11.58 -0.23
CA GLY A 413 26.42 -12.36 0.98
C GLY A 413 25.24 -11.83 1.79
N TRP A 414 24.49 -12.74 2.40
CA TRP A 414 23.30 -12.44 3.18
C TRP A 414 23.46 -12.96 4.60
N ALA A 415 23.21 -12.06 5.57
CA ALA A 415 23.18 -12.35 6.99
C ALA A 415 21.74 -12.36 7.54
N PRO A 416 21.50 -12.82 8.78
CA PRO A 416 20.23 -12.66 9.47
C PRO A 416 19.68 -11.24 9.37
N GLY A 417 18.34 -11.11 9.27
CA GLY A 417 17.69 -9.83 9.01
C GLY A 417 17.93 -9.29 7.59
N GLU A 418 18.37 -10.13 6.65
CA GLU A 418 18.69 -9.77 5.25
C GLU A 418 19.73 -8.64 5.12
N GLU A 419 20.64 -8.49 6.07
CA GLU A 419 21.80 -7.61 5.91
C GLU A 419 22.65 -8.12 4.74
N ALA A 420 22.96 -7.25 3.77
CA ALA A 420 23.63 -7.59 2.53
C ALA A 420 25.10 -7.12 2.52
N PHE A 421 25.99 -7.97 2.07
CA PHE A 421 27.43 -7.70 1.96
C PHE A 421 27.88 -7.94 0.52
N LEU A 422 28.50 -6.96 -0.11
CA LEU A 422 29.15 -7.17 -1.41
C LEU A 422 30.43 -7.98 -1.20
N ILE A 423 30.50 -9.17 -1.82
CA ILE A 423 31.60 -10.12 -1.60
C ILE A 423 32.64 -10.08 -2.73
N ASP A 424 32.18 -10.08 -3.97
CA ASP A 424 33.07 -10.16 -5.13
C ASP A 424 32.44 -9.48 -6.35
N LYS A 425 33.31 -8.98 -7.22
CA LYS A 425 32.97 -8.42 -8.54
C LYS A 425 33.85 -9.04 -9.59
N GLN A 426 33.25 -9.53 -10.66
CA GLN A 426 33.99 -10.11 -11.81
C GLN A 426 33.47 -9.50 -13.12
N ILE A 427 34.36 -8.88 -13.86
CA ILE A 427 34.09 -8.37 -15.22
C ILE A 427 34.86 -9.25 -16.21
N ILE A 428 34.12 -10.07 -16.96
CA ILE A 428 34.70 -11.06 -17.86
C ILE A 428 34.59 -10.54 -19.30
N MET A 429 35.67 -9.97 -19.78
CA MET A 429 35.75 -9.43 -21.14
C MET A 429 35.79 -10.54 -22.19
N GLY A 430 35.05 -10.37 -23.27
CA GLY A 430 34.98 -11.29 -24.40
C GLY A 430 33.58 -11.29 -25.04
N ARG A 431 33.49 -11.89 -26.23
CA ARG A 431 32.18 -12.00 -26.90
C ARG A 431 31.25 -12.91 -26.09
N HIS A 432 29.97 -12.56 -26.05
CA HIS A 432 28.95 -13.29 -25.29
C HIS A 432 28.71 -14.73 -25.81
N ASP A 433 29.02 -15.01 -27.07
CA ASP A 433 28.86 -16.32 -27.73
C ASP A 433 30.15 -17.14 -27.79
N ASP A 434 31.28 -16.61 -27.29
CA ASP A 434 32.56 -17.28 -27.28
C ASP A 434 32.67 -18.27 -26.12
N GLU A 435 33.01 -19.52 -26.44
CA GLU A 435 33.07 -20.61 -25.47
C GLU A 435 34.16 -20.42 -24.40
N ASP A 436 35.31 -19.83 -24.76
CA ASP A 436 36.38 -19.51 -23.80
C ASP A 436 35.91 -18.46 -22.78
N THR A 437 35.22 -17.43 -23.26
CA THR A 437 34.58 -16.42 -22.39
C THR A 437 33.57 -17.08 -21.44
N LEU A 438 32.74 -17.97 -21.96
CA LEU A 438 31.72 -18.67 -21.16
C LEU A 438 32.34 -19.67 -20.16
N GLN A 439 33.47 -20.30 -20.47
CA GLN A 439 34.21 -21.14 -19.51
C GLN A 439 34.77 -20.31 -18.35
N ARG A 440 35.21 -19.08 -18.61
CA ARG A 440 35.62 -18.16 -17.52
C ARG A 440 34.44 -17.75 -16.64
N VAL A 441 33.25 -17.54 -17.21
CA VAL A 441 32.02 -17.33 -16.42
C VAL A 441 31.73 -18.57 -15.58
N ASP A 442 31.81 -19.77 -16.16
CA ASP A 442 31.58 -21.03 -15.44
C ASP A 442 32.56 -21.20 -14.26
N ALA A 443 33.83 -20.79 -14.43
CA ALA A 443 34.83 -20.83 -13.37
C ALA A 443 34.44 -19.94 -12.18
N VAL A 444 33.90 -18.73 -12.44
CA VAL A 444 33.40 -17.82 -11.39
C VAL A 444 32.14 -18.38 -10.71
N ILE A 445 31.21 -18.96 -11.47
CA ILE A 445 30.02 -19.62 -10.91
C ILE A 445 30.39 -20.72 -9.89
N ASN A 446 31.50 -21.43 -10.14
CA ASN A 446 31.97 -22.53 -9.31
C ASN A 446 33.05 -22.11 -8.28
N LYS A 447 33.39 -20.82 -8.23
CA LYS A 447 34.35 -20.28 -7.26
C LYS A 447 33.86 -20.52 -5.85
N LYS A 448 34.77 -20.90 -4.97
CA LYS A 448 34.57 -20.99 -3.54
C LYS A 448 35.17 -19.77 -2.86
N TYR A 449 34.49 -19.28 -1.84
CA TYR A 449 34.88 -18.11 -1.08
C TYR A 449 35.22 -18.51 0.35
N ARG A 450 36.34 -18.02 0.85
CA ARG A 450 36.79 -18.29 2.21
C ARG A 450 35.95 -17.46 3.19
N HIS A 451 35.25 -18.12 4.07
CA HIS A 451 34.46 -17.51 5.14
C HIS A 451 35.36 -17.23 6.38
N ALA A 452 34.89 -16.35 7.27
CA ALA A 452 35.62 -15.97 8.47
C ALA A 452 35.85 -17.15 9.45
N ASP A 453 34.97 -18.15 9.44
CA ASP A 453 35.10 -19.42 10.20
C ASP A 453 36.09 -20.41 9.56
N GLU A 454 36.87 -19.97 8.57
CA GLU A 454 37.83 -20.77 7.83
C GLU A 454 37.21 -21.88 6.96
N THR A 455 35.90 -21.94 6.78
CA THR A 455 35.25 -22.84 5.83
C THR A 455 35.13 -22.24 4.44
N ASP A 456 34.86 -23.06 3.42
CA ASP A 456 34.57 -22.60 2.07
C ASP A 456 33.06 -22.54 1.82
N ILE A 457 32.57 -21.38 1.37
CA ILE A 457 31.19 -21.19 0.99
C ILE A 457 31.06 -20.97 -0.53
N SER A 458 30.07 -21.55 -1.16
CA SER A 458 29.80 -21.44 -2.60
C SER A 458 28.57 -20.58 -2.88
N ILE A 459 28.49 -20.02 -4.08
CA ILE A 459 27.29 -19.33 -4.54
C ILE A 459 26.14 -20.33 -4.64
N SER A 460 25.12 -20.15 -3.82
CA SER A 460 23.98 -21.07 -3.72
C SER A 460 22.97 -20.85 -4.85
N ARG A 461 22.77 -19.58 -5.29
CA ARG A 461 21.81 -19.24 -6.33
C ARG A 461 22.25 -18.03 -7.13
N ILE A 462 21.93 -18.06 -8.41
CA ILE A 462 22.33 -17.05 -9.39
C ILE A 462 21.10 -16.70 -10.25
N CYS A 463 20.80 -15.43 -10.42
CA CYS A 463 19.91 -14.95 -11.46
C CYS A 463 20.75 -14.37 -12.60
N TRP A 464 20.55 -14.88 -13.80
CA TRP A 464 21.30 -14.49 -14.99
C TRP A 464 20.38 -13.88 -16.03
N ASP A 465 20.60 -12.60 -16.36
CA ASP A 465 19.81 -11.89 -17.35
C ASP A 465 19.99 -12.45 -18.76
N ILE A 466 18.87 -12.61 -19.47
CA ILE A 466 18.84 -13.03 -20.87
C ILE A 466 18.73 -11.84 -21.84
N GLY A 467 18.64 -10.61 -21.32
CA GLY A 467 18.50 -9.41 -22.14
C GLY A 467 19.75 -9.12 -22.98
N GLY A 468 19.56 -8.66 -24.19
CA GLY A 468 20.67 -8.20 -25.06
C GLY A 468 21.54 -9.26 -25.73
N ILE A 469 21.36 -10.56 -25.40
CA ILE A 469 22.07 -11.70 -25.97
C ILE A 469 21.11 -12.83 -26.39
N ASP A 470 21.64 -13.88 -27.02
CA ASP A 470 20.86 -15.10 -27.30
C ASP A 470 20.55 -15.85 -26.00
N ALA A 471 19.26 -15.91 -25.63
CA ALA A 471 18.76 -16.57 -24.42
C ALA A 471 19.17 -18.06 -24.30
N GLU A 472 19.40 -18.77 -25.45
CA GLU A 472 19.81 -20.17 -25.45
C GLU A 472 21.18 -20.36 -24.82
N ILE A 473 22.05 -19.36 -24.85
CA ILE A 473 23.38 -19.39 -24.17
C ILE A 473 23.15 -19.55 -22.67
N VAL A 474 22.30 -18.70 -22.08
CA VAL A 474 21.99 -18.75 -20.65
C VAL A 474 21.23 -20.03 -20.28
N TYR A 475 20.33 -20.51 -21.15
CA TYR A 475 19.59 -21.75 -20.92
C TYR A 475 20.52 -22.98 -20.90
N LYS A 476 21.52 -23.05 -21.78
CA LYS A 476 22.53 -24.10 -21.78
C LYS A 476 23.36 -24.09 -20.49
N ARG A 477 23.75 -22.90 -19.99
CA ARG A 477 24.52 -22.74 -18.74
C ARG A 477 23.67 -23.07 -17.52
N SER A 478 22.41 -22.67 -17.52
CA SER A 478 21.43 -23.06 -16.46
C SER A 478 21.33 -24.59 -16.34
N LYS A 479 21.26 -25.32 -17.47
CA LYS A 479 21.25 -26.79 -17.44
C LYS A 479 22.57 -27.37 -16.94
N LYS A 480 23.72 -26.79 -17.35
CA LYS A 480 25.05 -27.23 -16.96
C LYS A 480 25.29 -27.11 -15.45
N HIS A 481 24.88 -26.00 -14.83
CA HIS A 481 25.12 -25.69 -13.42
C HIS A 481 23.95 -26.07 -12.50
N GLY A 482 22.83 -26.54 -13.09
CA GLY A 482 21.60 -26.89 -12.38
C GLY A 482 20.51 -25.81 -12.52
N ILE A 483 19.37 -26.24 -13.05
CA ILE A 483 18.21 -25.38 -13.38
C ILE A 483 17.55 -24.68 -12.17
N PHE A 484 17.91 -25.07 -10.96
CA PHE A 484 17.51 -24.42 -9.72
C PHE A 484 18.63 -23.56 -9.12
N ARG A 485 19.86 -23.75 -9.53
CA ARG A 485 21.01 -22.96 -9.07
C ARG A 485 21.22 -21.72 -9.93
N VAL A 486 21.14 -21.86 -11.25
CA VAL A 486 21.26 -20.76 -12.21
C VAL A 486 19.90 -20.55 -12.88
N LEU A 487 19.26 -19.45 -12.54
CA LEU A 487 17.92 -19.08 -13.02
C LEU A 487 18.05 -18.03 -14.12
N PRO A 488 17.67 -18.33 -15.36
CA PRO A 488 17.51 -17.33 -16.40
C PRO A 488 16.42 -16.34 -16.01
N VAL A 489 16.68 -15.04 -16.14
CA VAL A 489 15.74 -13.98 -15.74
C VAL A 489 15.53 -12.96 -16.87
N LYS A 490 14.37 -12.31 -16.85
CA LYS A 490 14.05 -11.15 -17.69
C LYS A 490 13.26 -10.13 -16.89
N GLY A 491 13.42 -8.86 -17.20
CA GLY A 491 12.62 -7.79 -16.62
C GLY A 491 11.15 -7.90 -16.99
N ALA A 492 10.26 -7.56 -16.06
CA ALA A 492 8.83 -7.46 -16.29
C ALA A 492 8.50 -6.22 -17.12
N SER A 493 7.49 -6.34 -18.01
CA SER A 493 7.02 -5.22 -18.83
C SER A 493 6.00 -4.33 -18.11
N VAL A 494 5.54 -4.72 -16.91
CA VAL A 494 4.48 -4.06 -16.14
C VAL A 494 5.02 -3.64 -14.79
N TYR A 495 4.79 -2.37 -14.42
CA TYR A 495 5.16 -1.80 -13.12
C TYR A 495 4.46 -2.50 -11.94
N GLY A 496 5.14 -2.59 -10.79
CA GLY A 496 4.55 -3.13 -9.55
C GLY A 496 4.48 -4.66 -9.47
N LYS A 497 5.19 -5.38 -10.35
CA LYS A 497 5.34 -6.84 -10.23
C LYS A 497 6.18 -7.22 -9.00
N PRO A 498 5.97 -8.41 -8.40
CA PRO A 498 6.85 -8.92 -7.35
C PRO A 498 8.31 -8.94 -7.79
N VAL A 499 9.25 -8.78 -6.84
CA VAL A 499 10.70 -8.79 -7.12
C VAL A 499 11.11 -9.94 -8.02
N ILE A 500 10.55 -11.12 -7.82
CA ILE A 500 10.71 -12.25 -8.73
C ILE A 500 9.45 -13.11 -8.80
N THR A 501 9.12 -13.59 -9.98
CA THR A 501 8.07 -14.58 -10.21
C THR A 501 8.66 -15.78 -10.94
N MET A 502 8.69 -16.94 -10.28
CA MET A 502 9.13 -18.20 -10.88
C MET A 502 7.92 -18.92 -11.49
N PRO A 503 7.96 -19.30 -12.78
CA PRO A 503 6.85 -20.00 -13.43
C PRO A 503 6.65 -21.40 -12.84
N LYS A 504 5.43 -21.90 -12.89
CA LYS A 504 5.10 -23.27 -12.43
C LYS A 504 5.67 -24.36 -13.34
N LYS A 505 5.86 -24.05 -14.62
CA LYS A 505 6.34 -24.99 -15.66
C LYS A 505 7.61 -24.47 -16.30
N ARG A 506 8.45 -25.39 -16.75
CA ARG A 506 9.64 -25.09 -17.57
C ARG A 506 9.21 -24.61 -18.95
N ASN A 507 10.04 -23.76 -19.56
CA ASN A 507 9.86 -23.37 -20.97
C ASN A 507 10.21 -24.52 -21.94
N GLN A 508 10.10 -24.28 -23.24
CA GLN A 508 10.43 -25.28 -24.27
C GLN A 508 11.90 -25.75 -24.20
N SER A 509 12.81 -24.88 -23.75
CA SER A 509 14.21 -25.22 -23.54
C SER A 509 14.46 -25.95 -22.21
N GLY A 510 13.44 -26.31 -21.43
CA GLY A 510 13.52 -27.13 -20.22
C GLY A 510 14.05 -26.41 -18.97
N VAL A 511 14.07 -25.08 -18.95
CA VAL A 511 14.50 -24.24 -17.82
C VAL A 511 13.36 -23.36 -17.28
N PHE A 512 13.53 -22.81 -16.09
CA PHE A 512 12.58 -21.85 -15.51
C PHE A 512 13.01 -20.43 -15.87
N LEU A 513 12.35 -19.81 -16.84
CA LEU A 513 12.54 -18.40 -17.15
C LEU A 513 11.74 -17.55 -16.15
N CYS A 514 12.42 -16.95 -15.19
CA CYS A 514 11.79 -16.14 -14.17
C CYS A 514 11.58 -14.70 -14.65
N GLU A 515 10.54 -14.05 -14.15
CA GLU A 515 10.25 -12.64 -14.42
C GLU A 515 10.60 -11.81 -13.19
N ILE A 516 11.35 -10.71 -13.37
CA ILE A 516 11.77 -9.79 -12.31
C ILE A 516 10.97 -8.50 -12.40
N GLY A 517 10.29 -8.11 -11.31
CA GLY A 517 9.75 -6.79 -11.12
C GLY A 517 10.87 -5.79 -10.80
N THR A 518 11.57 -5.33 -11.86
CA THR A 518 12.75 -4.48 -11.73
C THR A 518 12.45 -3.19 -11.00
N ASP A 519 11.28 -2.59 -11.23
CA ASP A 519 10.85 -1.35 -10.56
C ASP A 519 10.72 -1.57 -9.05
N THR A 520 9.99 -2.60 -8.63
CA THR A 520 9.79 -2.95 -7.22
C THR A 520 11.12 -3.29 -6.53
N ALA A 521 12.01 -4.00 -7.23
CA ALA A 521 13.32 -4.35 -6.70
C ALA A 521 14.21 -3.10 -6.53
N LYS A 522 14.23 -2.19 -7.52
CA LYS A 522 14.98 -0.94 -7.46
C LYS A 522 14.48 -0.01 -6.37
N GLU A 523 13.17 0.18 -6.23
CA GLU A 523 12.60 0.96 -5.13
C GLU A 523 13.03 0.44 -3.75
N MET A 524 12.94 -0.87 -3.54
CA MET A 524 13.38 -1.51 -2.30
C MET A 524 14.88 -1.29 -2.06
N LEU A 525 15.72 -1.49 -3.07
CA LEU A 525 17.17 -1.38 -2.94
C LEU A 525 17.63 0.05 -2.72
N TYR A 526 17.04 1.03 -3.40
CA TYR A 526 17.33 2.45 -3.18
C TYR A 526 16.97 2.88 -1.75
N ALA A 527 15.83 2.45 -1.23
CA ALA A 527 15.46 2.69 0.15
C ALA A 527 16.48 2.09 1.14
N ARG A 528 16.95 0.85 0.91
CA ARG A 528 17.97 0.18 1.72
C ARG A 528 19.34 0.86 1.64
N MET A 529 19.76 1.31 0.45
CA MET A 529 21.01 2.06 0.25
C MET A 529 20.98 3.42 0.94
N GLY A 530 19.82 4.08 0.99
CA GLY A 530 19.63 5.37 1.66
C GLY A 530 19.50 5.30 3.19
N ALA A 531 19.16 4.13 3.74
CA ALA A 531 18.93 3.97 5.18
C ALA A 531 20.21 4.19 6.01
N VAL A 532 20.05 4.71 7.23
CA VAL A 532 21.13 4.81 8.21
C VAL A 532 21.54 3.40 8.63
N THR A 533 22.84 3.12 8.67
CA THR A 533 23.39 1.84 9.12
C THR A 533 24.14 2.02 10.44
N ALA A 534 23.98 1.06 11.35
CA ALA A 534 24.77 1.00 12.57
C ALA A 534 26.26 0.73 12.27
N PRO A 535 27.19 0.95 13.24
CA PRO A 535 28.60 0.60 13.09
C PRO A 535 28.83 -0.82 12.56
N ALA A 536 30.04 -1.09 12.07
CA ALA A 536 30.37 -2.36 11.39
C ALA A 536 30.19 -3.61 12.26
N ASP A 537 30.40 -3.48 13.55
CA ASP A 537 30.28 -4.54 14.56
C ASP A 537 28.82 -4.86 14.95
N GLU A 538 27.87 -3.95 14.66
CA GLU A 538 26.46 -4.15 14.94
C GLU A 538 25.70 -4.63 13.70
N ALA A 539 24.84 -5.66 13.88
CA ALA A 539 23.93 -6.11 12.84
C ALA A 539 22.82 -5.08 12.61
N THR A 540 22.59 -4.75 11.36
CA THR A 540 21.51 -3.84 10.97
C THR A 540 20.62 -4.54 9.95
N PRO A 541 19.38 -4.91 10.30
CA PRO A 541 18.46 -5.52 9.35
C PRO A 541 18.31 -4.67 8.07
N TYR A 542 18.32 -5.34 6.93
CA TYR A 542 18.22 -4.75 5.60
C TYR A 542 19.34 -3.79 5.18
N ALA A 543 20.36 -3.58 5.98
CA ALA A 543 21.50 -2.75 5.59
C ALA A 543 22.25 -3.36 4.39
N ILE A 544 22.92 -2.47 3.63
CA ILE A 544 23.83 -2.86 2.55
C ILE A 544 25.23 -2.39 2.94
N ARG A 545 26.19 -3.32 2.93
CA ARG A 545 27.58 -3.10 3.30
C ARG A 545 28.50 -3.31 2.10
N PHE A 546 29.54 -2.52 2.03
CA PHE A 546 30.57 -2.59 0.97
C PHE A 546 31.94 -2.86 1.57
N PRO A 547 32.80 -3.65 0.92
CA PRO A 547 34.15 -3.91 1.40
C PRO A 547 35.07 -2.73 1.12
N ASP A 548 36.09 -2.55 1.95
CA ASP A 548 37.23 -1.62 1.73
C ASP A 548 38.24 -2.14 0.69
N ASN A 549 37.86 -3.16 -0.08
CA ASN A 549 38.69 -3.75 -1.14
C ASN A 549 38.49 -3.03 -2.48
N PRO A 550 39.50 -2.30 -2.99
CA PRO A 550 39.41 -1.56 -4.25
C PRO A 550 39.23 -2.43 -5.50
N ASP A 551 39.52 -3.73 -5.43
CA ASP A 551 39.25 -4.66 -6.54
C ASP A 551 37.76 -4.99 -6.65
N VAL A 552 37.00 -4.79 -5.59
CA VAL A 552 35.56 -5.14 -5.51
C VAL A 552 34.67 -3.91 -5.55
N PHE A 553 34.98 -2.89 -4.76
CA PHE A 553 34.15 -1.69 -4.62
C PHE A 553 34.96 -0.41 -4.64
N THR A 554 34.60 0.47 -5.56
CA THR A 554 35.20 1.80 -5.73
C THR A 554 34.11 2.82 -6.04
N GLU A 555 34.50 4.07 -6.26
CA GLU A 555 33.59 5.13 -6.75
C GLU A 555 32.88 4.75 -8.06
N VAL A 556 33.48 3.90 -8.89
CA VAL A 556 32.88 3.45 -10.15
C VAL A 556 31.63 2.60 -9.89
N GLU A 557 31.72 1.64 -8.98
CA GLU A 557 30.58 0.80 -8.59
C GLU A 557 29.55 1.60 -7.81
N ALA A 558 29.97 2.49 -6.93
CA ALA A 558 29.09 3.38 -6.20
C ALA A 558 28.26 4.25 -7.16
N LYS A 559 28.86 4.81 -8.22
CA LYS A 559 28.15 5.59 -9.26
C LYS A 559 27.17 4.72 -10.06
N GLN A 560 27.51 3.47 -10.36
CA GLN A 560 26.60 2.56 -11.06
C GLN A 560 25.39 2.16 -10.20
N LEU A 561 25.57 1.97 -8.89
CA LEU A 561 24.48 1.65 -7.95
C LEU A 561 23.44 2.75 -7.83
N VAL A 562 23.84 4.01 -8.01
CA VAL A 562 22.94 5.18 -7.95
C VAL A 562 22.71 5.80 -9.33
N ALA A 563 22.97 5.06 -10.41
CA ALA A 563 22.93 5.60 -11.77
C ALA A 563 21.51 5.92 -12.24
N GLU A 564 20.48 5.27 -11.72
CA GLU A 564 19.13 5.43 -12.21
C GLU A 564 18.31 6.40 -11.36
N GLU A 565 17.39 7.08 -12.01
CA GLU A 565 16.43 7.98 -11.40
C GLU A 565 15.02 7.58 -11.84
N LEU A 566 14.06 7.66 -10.93
CA LEU A 566 12.66 7.44 -11.26
C LEU A 566 12.13 8.67 -12.01
N VAL A 567 11.78 8.49 -13.26
CA VAL A 567 11.31 9.57 -14.15
C VAL A 567 9.96 9.22 -14.76
N GLU A 568 9.13 10.22 -14.94
CA GLU A 568 7.87 10.06 -15.66
C GLU A 568 8.13 10.16 -17.16
N LYS A 569 7.83 9.08 -17.90
CA LYS A 569 7.96 9.03 -19.37
C LYS A 569 6.65 8.69 -20.04
N LEU A 570 6.41 9.31 -21.19
CA LEU A 570 5.28 8.98 -22.07
C LEU A 570 5.63 7.73 -22.88
N VAL A 571 5.06 6.57 -22.53
CA VAL A 571 5.26 5.30 -23.21
C VAL A 571 3.93 4.84 -23.80
N ASN A 572 3.88 4.66 -25.12
CA ASN A 572 2.66 4.29 -25.87
C ASN A 572 1.46 5.18 -25.54
N GLY A 573 1.73 6.48 -25.35
CA GLY A 573 0.71 7.48 -25.05
C GLY A 573 0.16 7.49 -23.63
N LYS A 574 0.77 6.76 -22.68
CA LYS A 574 0.50 6.80 -21.24
C LYS A 574 1.74 7.26 -20.50
N PHE A 575 1.57 8.15 -19.54
CA PHE A 575 2.63 8.48 -18.60
C PHE A 575 2.89 7.27 -17.69
N ARG A 576 4.15 6.87 -17.61
CA ARG A 576 4.61 5.80 -16.73
C ARG A 576 5.84 6.25 -15.97
N LEU A 577 5.88 5.92 -14.70
CA LEU A 577 7.11 6.02 -13.90
C LEU A 577 8.03 4.88 -14.33
N LEU A 578 9.25 5.24 -14.72
CA LEU A 578 10.28 4.29 -15.17
C LEU A 578 11.62 4.70 -14.56
N TRP A 579 12.41 3.71 -14.19
CA TRP A 579 13.81 3.90 -13.84
C TRP A 579 14.61 4.17 -15.11
N ASP A 580 15.41 5.23 -15.10
CA ASP A 580 16.20 5.68 -16.26
C ASP A 580 17.63 6.03 -15.85
N ALA A 581 18.57 5.30 -16.38
CA ALA A 581 20.00 5.54 -16.20
C ALA A 581 20.52 6.77 -16.97
N LYS A 582 19.71 7.36 -17.88
CA LYS A 582 20.10 8.48 -18.73
C LYS A 582 21.43 8.26 -19.48
N GLY A 583 21.65 7.02 -19.91
CA GLY A 583 22.86 6.62 -20.61
C GLY A 583 24.09 6.38 -19.71
N ARG A 584 23.95 6.45 -18.40
CA ARG A 584 24.99 6.06 -17.43
C ARG A 584 25.06 4.53 -17.34
N ARG A 585 26.22 4.02 -16.97
CA ARG A 585 26.37 2.60 -16.65
C ARG A 585 25.66 2.26 -15.34
N ASN A 586 24.97 1.14 -15.29
CA ASN A 586 24.14 0.69 -14.15
C ASN A 586 24.27 -0.82 -13.87
N GLU A 587 25.24 -1.51 -14.47
CA GLU A 587 25.37 -2.96 -14.39
C GLU A 587 25.52 -3.47 -12.94
N ALA A 588 26.20 -2.70 -12.08
CA ALA A 588 26.30 -3.03 -10.64
C ALA A 588 24.92 -3.03 -9.96
N LEU A 589 24.05 -2.08 -10.30
CA LEU A 589 22.68 -2.03 -9.80
C LEU A 589 21.84 -3.21 -10.31
N ASP A 590 21.91 -3.50 -11.61
CA ASP A 590 21.16 -4.61 -12.20
C ASP A 590 21.63 -5.96 -11.62
N CYS A 591 22.93 -6.15 -11.41
CA CYS A 591 23.46 -7.34 -10.73
C CYS A 591 23.00 -7.46 -9.27
N LEU A 592 22.87 -6.34 -8.53
CA LEU A 592 22.30 -6.34 -7.18
C LEU A 592 20.80 -6.70 -7.19
N VAL A 593 20.04 -6.18 -8.17
CA VAL A 593 18.64 -6.58 -8.40
C VAL A 593 18.53 -8.09 -8.62
N TYR A 594 19.40 -8.66 -9.48
CA TYR A 594 19.38 -10.10 -9.77
C TYR A 594 19.82 -10.94 -8.56
N ALA A 595 20.83 -10.51 -7.81
CA ALA A 595 21.26 -11.20 -6.59
C ALA A 595 20.18 -11.17 -5.50
N SER A 596 19.48 -10.04 -5.34
CA SER A 596 18.34 -9.90 -4.43
C SER A 596 17.16 -10.78 -4.88
N ALA A 597 16.88 -10.87 -6.17
CA ALA A 597 15.88 -11.75 -6.73
C ALA A 597 16.21 -13.23 -6.46
N ALA A 598 17.50 -13.61 -6.55
CA ALA A 598 17.97 -14.94 -6.22
C ALA A 598 17.76 -15.28 -4.73
N LEU A 599 17.91 -14.32 -3.81
CA LEU A 599 17.55 -14.48 -2.40
C LEU A 599 16.03 -14.66 -2.26
N ARG A 600 15.23 -13.75 -2.83
CA ARG A 600 13.76 -13.79 -2.73
C ARG A 600 13.15 -15.11 -3.20
N VAL A 601 13.60 -15.63 -4.34
CA VAL A 601 13.13 -16.93 -4.83
C VAL A 601 13.54 -18.07 -3.90
N SER A 602 14.70 -17.96 -3.24
CA SER A 602 15.16 -18.95 -2.25
C SER A 602 14.25 -18.97 -1.03
N VAL A 603 13.87 -17.80 -0.51
CA VAL A 603 12.92 -17.68 0.60
C VAL A 603 11.53 -18.20 0.20
N GLN A 604 10.99 -17.73 -0.94
CA GLN A 604 9.61 -18.06 -1.36
C GLN A 604 9.44 -19.52 -1.76
N ARG A 605 10.41 -20.10 -2.47
CA ARG A 605 10.27 -21.42 -3.08
C ARG A 605 10.86 -22.54 -2.25
N TRP A 606 11.94 -22.27 -1.50
CA TRP A 606 12.68 -23.27 -0.73
C TRP A 606 12.67 -22.96 0.77
N GLN A 607 11.85 -21.99 1.22
CA GLN A 607 11.69 -21.65 2.63
C GLN A 607 13.04 -21.39 3.32
N LEU A 608 13.94 -20.70 2.61
CA LEU A 608 15.24 -20.31 3.16
C LEU A 608 15.03 -19.45 4.41
N ASP A 609 15.64 -19.87 5.51
CA ASP A 609 15.66 -19.16 6.78
C ASP A 609 17.12 -18.83 7.12
N LEU A 610 17.46 -17.54 7.08
CA LEU A 610 18.82 -17.06 7.32
C LEU A 610 19.19 -17.14 8.81
N GLU A 611 18.23 -16.99 9.70
CA GLU A 611 18.40 -17.11 11.15
C GLU A 611 18.71 -18.57 11.54
N ALA A 612 17.96 -19.51 10.97
CA ALA A 612 18.22 -20.93 11.18
C ALA A 612 19.59 -21.36 10.66
N LEU A 613 20.00 -20.86 9.48
CA LEU A 613 21.35 -21.12 8.92
C LEU A 613 22.47 -20.57 9.83
N ALA A 614 22.28 -19.36 10.37
CA ALA A 614 23.26 -18.76 11.28
C ALA A 614 23.38 -19.56 12.58
N THR A 615 22.26 -20.05 13.10
CA THR A 615 22.25 -20.89 14.31
C THR A 615 22.93 -22.24 14.06
N SER A 616 22.67 -22.87 12.92
CA SER A 616 23.32 -24.15 12.54
C SER A 616 24.83 -24.02 12.42
N ARG A 617 25.32 -22.94 11.81
CA ARG A 617 26.75 -22.69 11.68
C ARG A 617 27.44 -22.52 13.03
N LYS A 618 26.82 -21.77 13.95
CA LYS A 618 27.38 -21.59 15.31
C LYS A 618 27.41 -22.88 16.11
N SER A 619 26.43 -23.78 15.91
CA SER A 619 26.45 -25.10 16.58
C SER A 619 27.53 -26.03 16.04
N GLU A 620 27.80 -26.01 14.72
CA GLU A 620 28.90 -26.77 14.10
C GLU A 620 30.29 -26.27 14.55
N GLU A 621 30.47 -24.96 14.81
CA GLU A 621 31.69 -24.40 15.40
C GLU A 621 31.89 -24.89 16.85
N GLN A 622 30.82 -24.99 17.66
CA GLN A 622 30.91 -25.45 19.05
C GLN A 622 31.19 -26.94 19.18
N ASP A 623 30.78 -27.75 18.19
CA ASP A 623 31.01 -29.20 18.17
C ASP A 623 32.39 -29.57 17.57
N THR A 624 33.12 -28.64 16.99
CA THR A 624 34.47 -28.87 16.46
C THR A 624 35.47 -28.78 17.63
N PRO A 625 36.12 -29.89 18.05
CA PRO A 625 37.03 -29.84 19.17
C PRO A 625 38.22 -28.94 18.91
N THR A 626 38.53 -28.05 19.86
CA THR A 626 39.69 -27.15 19.76
C THR A 626 41.00 -27.95 19.70
N LEU A 627 42.07 -27.36 19.13
CA LEU A 627 43.39 -27.97 19.09
C LEU A 627 43.87 -28.45 20.47
N GLU A 628 43.50 -27.76 21.55
CA GLU A 628 43.77 -28.18 22.94
C GLU A 628 42.95 -29.40 23.33
N GLN A 629 41.68 -29.47 22.93
CA GLN A 629 40.83 -30.65 23.17
C GLN A 629 41.27 -31.85 22.35
N LEU A 630 41.66 -31.64 21.07
CA LEU A 630 42.28 -32.67 20.24
C LEU A 630 43.62 -33.16 20.82
N ALA A 631 44.48 -32.24 21.27
CA ALA A 631 45.72 -32.60 21.95
C ALA A 631 45.48 -33.34 23.26
N ALA A 632 44.46 -33.01 24.04
CA ALA A 632 44.06 -33.71 25.23
C ALA A 632 43.49 -35.11 24.93
N MET A 633 42.69 -35.26 23.85
CA MET A 633 42.19 -36.57 23.38
C MET A 633 43.34 -37.47 22.87
N LEU A 634 44.33 -36.93 22.18
CA LEU A 634 45.51 -37.66 21.74
C LEU A 634 46.45 -38.01 22.90
N ALA A 635 46.58 -37.12 23.91
CA ALA A 635 47.37 -37.37 25.09
C ALA A 635 46.70 -38.38 26.07
N GLY A 636 45.35 -38.41 26.10
CA GLY A 636 44.59 -39.39 26.93
C GLY A 636 44.55 -40.81 26.34
N GLY A 637 44.86 -40.97 25.04
CA GLY A 637 44.88 -42.30 24.36
C GLY A 637 46.15 -43.11 24.55
N VAL A 638 47.16 -42.63 25.29
CA VAL A 638 48.46 -43.33 25.45
C VAL A 638 48.60 -44.11 26.79
N ASN A 639 47.60 -43.99 27.70
CA ASN A 639 47.63 -44.71 28.97
C ASN A 639 46.52 -45.78 29.06
N GLY A 640 46.67 -46.90 28.36
CA GLY A 640 45.69 -47.98 28.46
C GLY A 640 46.17 -49.27 27.80
N ASN A 641 47.37 -49.78 28.20
CA ASN A 641 47.67 -51.21 28.14
C ASN A 641 48.95 -51.52 28.92
N ASN A 642 48.81 -51.84 30.19
CA ASN A 642 49.66 -52.70 30.93
C ASN A 642 48.94 -53.12 32.22
N HIS A 643 48.16 -54.18 32.17
CA HIS A 643 48.18 -55.28 33.11
C HIS A 643 47.19 -56.38 32.68
#